data_aa853060eed747edc2ef291138f60d0c
#
_entry.id   aa853060eed747edc2ef291138f60d0c
#
_cell.length_a   1.000
_cell.length_b   1.000
_cell.length_c   1.000
_cell.angle_alpha   90.00
_cell.angle_beta   90.00
_cell.angle_gamma   90.00
#
_symmetry.space_group_name_H-M   'P 1'
#
loop_
_entity.id
_entity.type
_entity.pdbx_description
1 polymer ?
#
loop_
_entity_poly.entity_id
_entity_poly.type
_entity_poly.pdbx_seq_one_letter_code
_entity_poly.pdbx_strand_id
1 'polypeptide(L)'
;MLSNYLRIAFRNITGNPLFSAINIIGLSIGLACCIIITLFVQYETSYDKHWQNADRVHRVTRDFFSNNLRLAAVAPPIAPLLKQDFPEIEDITRIMTAGSMALTIDETTTNDETLVIADSNVFEFFNLEFLAGDRDTALAMPTNIILSARAADRYFGSDDPMGKTINVAGQADFTVTGIFADLPDNTHMQFEIVTSIAIVPMLMGPNALESWGSNNYYTYLRLPEGYNPDDLEAKFEDFIIKYRGEDAPNGTALNLQALTDIHLTSNRDQEWRTNGSSSVVYTFSAVAFVVLLIACVNFMNLTTARSTKRAKEVGIRKVVGADRGQLIAQFLGESILLTAFAMLLAVALVELVIPSFSAFLEKPLAFSLADPGTLGLLIAGIVIVGLIAGSYPAFYLSHFRPASVLKGTVSGSGSIILRRALVVFQFATSIALLIATGVVMAQMHYAQNVDLGYDKSRNIVQRLPYFVDFWGVYPPMKAELETHPGIESVVYSSRVPSQQNLDGGGYIQAGRQAVMEDIMGIADIKVDYQWFDHYDVKFLTGRPFRENEMRIEQPSEEQPVVNAVAILNESAARRFGWTPEEAIGQVIRNFQNREFTMSIDREIVGVIPDIHFSSLHDEMKATVYAEPNPNYQRHISIKLAPGSYDAAITHFEEVWARIIPSDPVNWEFIDDSFDARYRAEAKQAQMFAVFSAFAIFVATLGLFGLASFTTERRTKEIGIRKVMGASATDIVLLLTSDFTKLVLIANLIAWPVAYYFMNQWLTRFVYKAPFAEWAWLFVASAVVALAAAWLTIALQAGRAATARPVMALRYE
;
A
#
# COMPACT_ATOMS: atom_id res chain seq x y z
N MET A 1 -15.07 -45.31 -21.51
CA MET A 1 -14.22 -44.32 -22.20
C MET A 1 -13.32 -43.60 -21.22
N LEU A 2 -13.81 -43.00 -20.12
CA LEU A 2 -13.01 -42.24 -19.16
C LEU A 2 -11.82 -43.02 -18.57
N SER A 3 -12.02 -44.30 -18.17
CA SER A 3 -10.96 -45.18 -17.65
C SER A 3 -9.81 -45.41 -18.65
N ASN A 4 -10.11 -45.50 -19.93
CA ASN A 4 -9.10 -45.65 -20.99
C ASN A 4 -8.31 -44.34 -21.18
N TYR A 5 -8.96 -43.16 -21.12
CA TYR A 5 -8.29 -41.89 -21.23
C TYR A 5 -7.34 -41.65 -20.03
N LEU A 6 -7.78 -41.97 -18.81
CA LEU A 6 -6.94 -41.90 -17.61
C LEU A 6 -5.71 -42.84 -17.71
N ARG A 7 -5.89 -44.08 -18.15
CA ARG A 7 -4.77 -45.01 -18.30
C ARG A 7 -3.77 -44.56 -19.36
N ILE A 8 -4.26 -44.02 -20.50
CA ILE A 8 -3.39 -43.49 -21.56
C ILE A 8 -2.63 -42.24 -21.06
N ALA A 9 -3.30 -41.32 -20.36
CA ALA A 9 -2.69 -40.12 -19.81
C ALA A 9 -1.59 -40.48 -18.79
N PHE A 10 -1.88 -41.41 -17.86
CA PHE A 10 -0.90 -41.89 -16.89
C PHE A 10 0.33 -42.54 -17.54
N ARG A 11 0.12 -43.37 -18.55
CA ARG A 11 1.21 -43.99 -19.33
C ARG A 11 2.04 -42.93 -20.09
N ASN A 12 1.42 -41.84 -20.56
CA ASN A 12 2.13 -40.77 -21.25
C ASN A 12 2.97 -39.95 -20.27
N ILE A 13 2.49 -39.75 -19.05
CA ILE A 13 3.23 -39.04 -17.96
C ILE A 13 4.47 -39.87 -17.58
N THR A 14 4.30 -41.15 -17.31
CA THR A 14 5.40 -42.06 -16.89
C THR A 14 6.38 -42.38 -18.00
N GLY A 15 5.92 -42.43 -19.26
CA GLY A 15 6.76 -42.71 -20.44
C GLY A 15 7.72 -41.57 -20.83
N ASN A 16 7.54 -40.36 -20.26
CA ASN A 16 8.39 -39.19 -20.54
C ASN A 16 8.53 -38.28 -19.30
N PRO A 17 9.21 -38.74 -18.26
CA PRO A 17 9.19 -38.13 -16.96
C PRO A 17 9.72 -36.68 -16.96
N LEU A 18 10.83 -36.41 -17.68
CA LEU A 18 11.41 -35.07 -17.75
C LEU A 18 10.47 -34.03 -18.34
N PHE A 19 9.80 -34.37 -19.45
CA PHE A 19 8.86 -33.47 -20.10
C PHE A 19 7.61 -33.20 -19.23
N SER A 20 7.06 -34.29 -18.65
CA SER A 20 5.91 -34.18 -17.75
C SER A 20 6.25 -33.34 -16.50
N ALA A 21 7.44 -33.53 -15.92
CA ALA A 21 7.93 -32.78 -14.80
C ALA A 21 8.06 -31.26 -15.11
N ILE A 22 8.68 -30.90 -16.24
CA ILE A 22 8.82 -29.48 -16.64
C ILE A 22 7.44 -28.84 -16.82
N ASN A 23 6.48 -29.54 -17.45
CA ASN A 23 5.13 -29.02 -17.61
C ASN A 23 4.38 -28.89 -16.29
N ILE A 24 4.43 -29.90 -15.42
CA ILE A 24 3.75 -29.88 -14.13
C ILE A 24 4.38 -28.82 -13.24
N ILE A 25 5.70 -28.72 -13.10
CA ILE A 25 6.39 -27.73 -12.28
C ILE A 25 6.12 -26.31 -12.81
N GLY A 26 6.27 -26.08 -14.12
CA GLY A 26 6.04 -24.75 -14.70
C GLY A 26 4.59 -24.29 -14.53
N LEU A 27 3.63 -25.19 -14.70
CA LEU A 27 2.21 -24.88 -14.54
C LEU A 27 1.83 -24.72 -13.06
N SER A 28 2.40 -25.55 -12.15
CA SER A 28 2.12 -25.44 -10.72
C SER A 28 2.62 -24.14 -10.11
N ILE A 29 3.80 -23.64 -10.52
CA ILE A 29 4.30 -22.34 -10.09
C ILE A 29 3.39 -21.22 -10.59
N GLY A 30 2.98 -21.25 -11.88
CA GLY A 30 2.06 -20.26 -12.43
C GLY A 30 0.71 -20.25 -11.72
N LEU A 31 0.16 -21.44 -11.43
CA LEU A 31 -1.09 -21.60 -10.68
C LEU A 31 -0.95 -21.14 -9.22
N ALA A 32 0.15 -21.51 -8.54
CA ALA A 32 0.40 -21.08 -7.16
C ALA A 32 0.50 -19.55 -7.06
N CYS A 33 1.25 -18.89 -7.96
CA CYS A 33 1.29 -17.43 -8.04
C CYS A 33 -0.10 -16.83 -8.26
N CYS A 34 -0.88 -17.41 -9.17
CA CYS A 34 -2.24 -16.95 -9.45
C CYS A 34 -3.15 -17.09 -8.23
N ILE A 35 -3.09 -18.21 -7.49
CA ILE A 35 -3.88 -18.43 -6.27
C ILE A 35 -3.48 -17.40 -5.20
N ILE A 36 -2.19 -17.22 -4.93
CA ILE A 36 -1.70 -16.28 -3.91
C ILE A 36 -2.15 -14.85 -4.23
N ILE A 37 -2.00 -14.42 -5.49
CA ILE A 37 -2.45 -13.09 -5.92
C ILE A 37 -3.98 -12.97 -5.84
N THR A 38 -4.72 -14.02 -6.18
CA THR A 38 -6.20 -14.02 -6.07
C THR A 38 -6.65 -13.88 -4.62
N LEU A 39 -6.00 -14.55 -3.68
CA LEU A 39 -6.27 -14.41 -2.25
C LEU A 39 -5.98 -12.97 -1.77
N PHE A 40 -4.87 -12.38 -2.21
CA PHE A 40 -4.56 -10.99 -1.93
C PHE A 40 -5.63 -10.04 -2.49
N VAL A 41 -6.02 -10.21 -3.75
CA VAL A 41 -7.07 -9.40 -4.40
C VAL A 41 -8.42 -9.57 -3.70
N GLN A 42 -8.79 -10.79 -3.32
CA GLN A 42 -10.01 -11.04 -2.56
C GLN A 42 -9.99 -10.34 -1.20
N TYR A 43 -8.87 -10.39 -0.48
CA TYR A 43 -8.70 -9.69 0.79
C TYR A 43 -8.85 -8.17 0.60
N GLU A 44 -8.13 -7.55 -0.36
CA GLU A 44 -8.19 -6.12 -0.64
C GLU A 44 -9.59 -5.64 -1.08
N THR A 45 -10.32 -6.47 -1.84
CA THR A 45 -11.66 -6.13 -2.33
C THR A 45 -12.78 -6.50 -1.35
N SER A 46 -12.47 -7.14 -0.23
CA SER A 46 -13.44 -7.55 0.80
C SER A 46 -13.63 -6.51 1.90
N TYR A 47 -12.82 -5.46 1.93
CA TYR A 47 -12.88 -4.43 2.97
C TYR A 47 -14.29 -3.87 3.14
N ASP A 48 -14.72 -3.76 4.39
CA ASP A 48 -15.99 -3.16 4.84
C ASP A 48 -17.27 -3.80 4.28
N LYS A 49 -17.18 -4.88 3.49
CA LYS A 49 -18.36 -5.60 2.95
C LYS A 49 -19.06 -6.48 3.98
N HIS A 50 -18.46 -6.70 5.12
CA HIS A 50 -19.06 -7.49 6.21
C HIS A 50 -20.10 -6.70 7.02
N TRP A 51 -20.08 -5.35 6.93
CA TRP A 51 -21.05 -4.51 7.61
C TRP A 51 -22.46 -4.70 7.02
N GLN A 52 -23.46 -4.78 7.89
CA GLN A 52 -24.85 -4.84 7.46
C GLN A 52 -25.21 -3.53 6.78
N ASN A 53 -25.80 -3.62 5.57
CA ASN A 53 -26.14 -2.46 4.73
C ASN A 53 -24.94 -1.59 4.32
N ALA A 54 -23.75 -2.18 4.15
CA ALA A 54 -22.55 -1.46 3.77
C ALA A 54 -22.70 -0.63 2.47
N ASP A 55 -23.53 -1.09 1.54
CA ASP A 55 -23.88 -0.46 0.28
C ASP A 55 -24.74 0.83 0.45
N ARG A 56 -25.38 1.02 1.62
CA ARG A 56 -26.22 2.17 1.96
C ARG A 56 -25.50 3.16 2.89
N VAL A 57 -24.34 2.79 3.41
CA VAL A 57 -23.56 3.62 4.34
C VAL A 57 -22.56 4.46 3.56
N HIS A 58 -22.55 5.76 3.89
CA HIS A 58 -21.62 6.73 3.28
C HIS A 58 -20.92 7.51 4.37
N ARG A 59 -19.61 7.78 4.16
CA ARG A 59 -18.83 8.68 4.99
C ARG A 59 -18.99 10.11 4.46
N VAL A 60 -19.22 11.06 5.37
CA VAL A 60 -19.18 12.49 5.05
C VAL A 60 -17.72 12.95 5.12
N THR A 61 -17.25 13.62 4.07
CA THR A 61 -15.89 14.11 3.94
C THR A 61 -15.89 15.60 3.66
N ARG A 62 -14.75 16.28 3.88
CA ARG A 62 -14.67 17.74 3.73
C ARG A 62 -13.45 18.18 2.95
N ASP A 63 -13.65 19.00 1.94
CA ASP A 63 -12.59 19.62 1.15
C ASP A 63 -12.40 21.08 1.55
N PHE A 64 -11.16 21.54 1.65
CA PHE A 64 -10.76 22.94 1.83
C PHE A 64 -9.93 23.38 0.62
N PHE A 65 -10.46 24.32 -0.16
CA PHE A 65 -9.85 24.73 -1.43
C PHE A 65 -8.62 25.62 -1.25
N SER A 66 -8.58 26.41 -0.18
CA SER A 66 -7.51 27.38 0.04
C SER A 66 -6.13 26.75 0.28
N ASN A 67 -6.07 25.55 0.85
CA ASN A 67 -4.84 24.83 1.16
C ASN A 67 -4.77 23.42 0.55
N ASN A 68 -5.71 23.13 -0.39
CA ASN A 68 -5.84 21.83 -1.07
C ASN A 68 -5.89 20.64 -0.08
N LEU A 69 -6.61 20.81 1.04
CA LEU A 69 -6.74 19.79 2.07
C LEU A 69 -8.07 19.05 1.88
N ARG A 70 -8.00 17.71 1.79
CA ARG A 70 -9.16 16.83 1.55
C ARG A 70 -9.31 15.86 2.71
N LEU A 71 -10.09 16.25 3.72
CA LEU A 71 -10.22 15.49 4.96
C LEU A 71 -11.21 14.33 4.84
N ALA A 72 -10.82 13.20 5.41
CA ALA A 72 -11.69 12.05 5.65
C ALA A 72 -12.66 12.25 6.82
N ALA A 73 -12.37 13.22 7.69
CA ALA A 73 -13.15 13.57 8.87
C ALA A 73 -13.75 14.98 8.72
N VAL A 74 -14.79 15.26 9.48
CA VAL A 74 -15.52 16.53 9.45
C VAL A 74 -15.66 17.13 10.86
N ALA A 75 -16.20 18.34 10.93
CA ALA A 75 -16.45 19.01 12.21
C ALA A 75 -17.66 18.38 12.95
N PRO A 76 -17.62 18.31 14.29
CA PRO A 76 -18.61 17.62 15.09
C PRO A 76 -20.06 18.12 14.93
N PRO A 77 -20.38 19.42 14.67
CA PRO A 77 -21.76 19.84 14.50
C PRO A 77 -22.42 19.38 13.19
N ILE A 78 -21.62 18.94 12.21
CA ILE A 78 -22.14 18.57 10.88
C ILE A 78 -23.13 17.40 10.98
N ALA A 79 -22.82 16.34 11.73
CA ALA A 79 -23.68 15.18 11.85
C ALA A 79 -25.08 15.50 12.41
N PRO A 80 -25.24 16.11 13.59
CA PRO A 80 -26.56 16.42 14.11
C PRO A 80 -27.33 17.43 13.25
N LEU A 81 -26.66 18.38 12.60
CA LEU A 81 -27.28 19.35 11.71
C LEU A 81 -27.75 18.70 10.37
N LEU A 82 -26.97 17.77 9.80
CA LEU A 82 -27.39 16.99 8.64
C LEU A 82 -28.63 16.14 8.97
N LYS A 83 -28.65 15.48 10.12
CA LYS A 83 -29.80 14.69 10.58
C LYS A 83 -31.05 15.53 10.76
N GLN A 84 -30.88 16.78 11.24
CA GLN A 84 -31.98 17.73 11.43
C GLN A 84 -32.54 18.23 10.11
N ASP A 85 -31.68 18.57 9.14
CA ASP A 85 -32.08 19.22 7.89
C ASP A 85 -32.54 18.23 6.81
N PHE A 86 -32.04 17.00 6.85
CA PHE A 86 -32.30 15.98 5.80
C PHE A 86 -33.00 14.73 6.38
N PRO A 87 -34.34 14.72 6.39
CA PRO A 87 -35.14 13.59 6.91
C PRO A 87 -34.86 12.25 6.19
N GLU A 88 -34.35 12.30 4.96
CA GLU A 88 -33.95 11.13 4.17
C GLU A 88 -32.76 10.39 4.79
N ILE A 89 -31.98 10.98 5.67
CA ILE A 89 -30.92 10.28 6.39
C ILE A 89 -31.57 9.39 7.45
N GLU A 90 -31.55 8.06 7.25
CA GLU A 90 -32.14 7.10 8.20
C GLU A 90 -31.44 7.13 9.55
N ASP A 91 -30.09 7.17 9.54
CA ASP A 91 -29.30 7.22 10.74
C ASP A 91 -27.94 7.88 10.47
N ILE A 92 -27.26 8.41 11.50
CA ILE A 92 -25.96 9.05 11.41
C ILE A 92 -25.19 8.84 12.72
N THR A 93 -23.87 8.62 12.61
CA THR A 93 -23.01 8.41 13.78
C THR A 93 -21.65 9.08 13.57
N ARG A 94 -21.03 9.53 14.67
CA ARG A 94 -19.68 10.11 14.67
C ARG A 94 -18.74 9.22 15.49
N ILE A 95 -17.53 9.15 15.00
CA ILE A 95 -16.43 8.45 15.66
C ILE A 95 -15.19 9.34 15.59
N MET A 96 -14.49 9.50 16.72
CA MET A 96 -13.24 10.25 16.80
C MET A 96 -12.16 9.37 17.42
N THR A 97 -10.96 9.40 16.88
CA THR A 97 -9.80 8.79 17.52
C THR A 97 -9.19 9.79 18.50
N ALA A 98 -9.10 9.43 19.76
CA ALA A 98 -8.42 10.23 20.77
C ALA A 98 -6.88 10.01 20.75
N GLY A 99 -6.42 9.08 19.89
CA GLY A 99 -5.04 8.65 19.82
C GLY A 99 -4.66 7.66 20.91
N SER A 100 -3.39 7.32 21.00
CA SER A 100 -2.85 6.47 22.05
C SER A 100 -2.94 7.18 23.40
N MET A 101 -3.51 6.52 24.39
CA MET A 101 -3.63 7.03 25.76
C MET A 101 -3.16 5.97 26.74
N ALA A 102 -2.55 6.43 27.83
CA ALA A 102 -2.19 5.56 28.94
C ALA A 102 -3.45 5.05 29.64
N LEU A 103 -3.56 3.74 29.76
CA LEU A 103 -4.63 3.06 30.51
C LEU A 103 -4.02 2.42 31.75
N THR A 104 -4.53 2.76 32.93
CA THR A 104 -4.12 2.16 34.18
C THR A 104 -5.25 1.28 34.73
N ILE A 105 -4.93 0.01 34.92
CA ILE A 105 -5.83 -1.01 35.52
C ILE A 105 -5.10 -1.59 36.72
N ASP A 106 -5.69 -1.46 37.88
CA ASP A 106 -5.04 -1.74 39.16
C ASP A 106 -3.72 -0.92 39.30
N GLU A 107 -2.55 -1.59 39.27
CA GLU A 107 -1.22 -0.95 39.37
C GLU A 107 -0.44 -0.97 38.00
N THR A 108 -1.07 -1.50 36.95
CA THR A 108 -0.40 -1.66 35.64
C THR A 108 -0.87 -0.58 34.67
N THR A 109 0.09 0.17 34.10
CA THR A 109 -0.18 1.18 33.07
C THR A 109 0.34 0.71 31.72
N THR A 110 -0.51 0.81 30.68
CA THR A 110 -0.19 0.49 29.29
C THR A 110 -0.44 1.71 28.40
N ASN A 111 0.30 1.88 27.30
CA ASN A 111 0.25 3.08 26.45
C ASN A 111 -0.05 2.81 24.96
N ASP A 112 -0.39 1.59 24.60
CA ASP A 112 -0.48 1.22 23.17
C ASP A 112 -1.89 1.27 22.59
N GLU A 113 -2.89 1.75 23.35
CA GLU A 113 -4.27 1.62 22.93
C GLU A 113 -4.85 2.91 22.37
N THR A 114 -5.36 2.84 21.16
CA THR A 114 -6.14 3.93 20.58
C THR A 114 -7.52 3.95 21.20
N LEU A 115 -7.75 4.92 22.09
CA LEU A 115 -9.08 5.21 22.61
C LEU A 115 -9.93 5.87 21.52
N VAL A 116 -11.11 5.33 21.33
CA VAL A 116 -12.12 5.85 20.41
C VAL A 116 -13.27 6.48 21.18
N ILE A 117 -13.69 7.65 20.73
CA ILE A 117 -14.84 8.37 21.26
C ILE A 117 -15.94 8.32 20.20
N ALA A 118 -17.14 7.84 20.55
CA ALA A 118 -18.22 7.63 19.59
C ALA A 118 -19.59 8.07 20.11
N ASP A 119 -20.50 8.34 19.20
CA ASP A 119 -21.91 8.51 19.51
C ASP A 119 -22.50 7.19 20.08
N SER A 120 -23.51 7.30 20.92
CA SER A 120 -24.09 6.14 21.62
C SER A 120 -24.70 5.09 20.69
N ASN A 121 -25.11 5.50 19.48
CA ASN A 121 -25.71 4.61 18.48
C ASN A 121 -24.69 3.86 17.60
N VAL A 122 -23.38 4.02 17.80
CA VAL A 122 -22.35 3.45 16.91
C VAL A 122 -22.46 1.93 16.78
N PHE A 123 -22.78 1.24 17.88
CA PHE A 123 -22.91 -0.22 17.89
C PHE A 123 -24.18 -0.70 17.17
N GLU A 124 -25.27 0.06 17.22
CA GLU A 124 -26.48 -0.20 16.45
C GLU A 124 -26.29 0.15 14.96
N PHE A 125 -25.64 1.28 14.69
CA PHE A 125 -25.39 1.76 13.33
C PHE A 125 -24.61 0.75 12.49
N PHE A 126 -23.52 0.18 13.05
CA PHE A 126 -22.69 -0.84 12.39
C PHE A 126 -23.11 -2.27 12.72
N ASN A 127 -24.19 -2.47 13.50
CA ASN A 127 -24.65 -3.78 13.95
C ASN A 127 -23.53 -4.65 14.56
N LEU A 128 -22.74 -4.05 15.45
CA LEU A 128 -21.67 -4.73 16.16
C LEU A 128 -22.26 -5.73 17.19
N GLU A 129 -21.69 -6.93 17.25
CA GLU A 129 -22.11 -7.97 18.16
C GLU A 129 -21.64 -7.65 19.58
N PHE A 130 -22.59 -7.56 20.53
CA PHE A 130 -22.31 -7.43 21.95
C PHE A 130 -22.23 -8.81 22.60
N LEU A 131 -21.15 -9.05 23.34
CA LEU A 131 -20.90 -10.29 24.07
C LEU A 131 -21.34 -10.19 25.54
N ALA A 132 -21.22 -8.96 26.11
CA ALA A 132 -21.69 -8.67 27.48
C ALA A 132 -22.11 -7.20 27.60
N GLY A 133 -23.02 -6.89 28.50
CA GLY A 133 -23.58 -5.55 28.68
C GLY A 133 -24.84 -5.32 27.84
N ASP A 134 -25.39 -4.12 27.94
CA ASP A 134 -26.57 -3.69 27.18
C ASP A 134 -26.18 -2.64 26.16
N ARG A 135 -26.35 -2.94 24.86
CA ARG A 135 -25.97 -2.09 23.73
C ARG A 135 -26.53 -0.66 23.83
N ASP A 136 -27.78 -0.53 24.28
CA ASP A 136 -28.50 0.74 24.26
C ASP A 136 -28.04 1.70 25.37
N THR A 137 -27.51 1.16 26.44
CA THR A 137 -27.11 1.93 27.65
C THR A 137 -25.61 1.99 27.87
N ALA A 138 -24.86 1.16 27.15
CA ALA A 138 -23.42 1.01 27.40
C ALA A 138 -22.62 2.31 27.24
N LEU A 139 -22.99 3.23 26.32
CA LEU A 139 -22.36 4.56 26.16
C LEU A 139 -23.23 5.71 26.69
N ALA A 140 -24.20 5.44 27.58
CA ALA A 140 -25.13 6.46 28.07
C ALA A 140 -24.44 7.53 28.98
N MET A 141 -23.41 7.12 29.73
CA MET A 141 -22.69 8.03 30.62
C MET A 141 -21.34 8.44 30.02
N PRO A 142 -20.86 9.66 30.30
CA PRO A 142 -19.57 10.14 29.77
C PRO A 142 -18.38 9.26 30.13
N THR A 143 -18.40 8.65 31.30
CA THR A 143 -17.31 7.81 31.84
C THR A 143 -17.54 6.30 31.64
N ASN A 144 -18.43 5.93 30.72
CA ASN A 144 -18.58 4.54 30.33
C ASN A 144 -17.51 4.17 29.28
N ILE A 145 -16.96 2.96 29.42
CA ILE A 145 -15.99 2.41 28.48
C ILE A 145 -16.40 1.00 28.09
N ILE A 146 -16.23 0.68 26.80
CA ILE A 146 -16.56 -0.62 26.22
C ILE A 146 -15.30 -1.19 25.60
N LEU A 147 -15.05 -2.48 25.80
CA LEU A 147 -13.86 -3.18 25.33
C LEU A 147 -14.22 -4.19 24.23
N SER A 148 -13.32 -4.41 23.28
CA SER A 148 -13.38 -5.61 22.44
C SER A 148 -13.07 -6.87 23.28
N ALA A 149 -13.46 -8.04 22.78
CA ALA A 149 -13.15 -9.31 23.44
C ALA A 149 -11.64 -9.47 23.64
N ARG A 150 -10.82 -9.07 22.66
CA ARG A 150 -9.35 -9.12 22.71
C ARG A 150 -8.79 -8.18 23.79
N ALA A 151 -9.31 -6.96 23.89
CA ALA A 151 -8.89 -6.01 24.91
C ALA A 151 -9.30 -6.49 26.31
N ALA A 152 -10.51 -7.03 26.47
CA ALA A 152 -10.97 -7.61 27.72
C ALA A 152 -10.08 -8.78 28.19
N ASP A 153 -9.73 -9.69 27.29
CA ASP A 153 -8.81 -10.81 27.59
C ASP A 153 -7.38 -10.31 27.93
N ARG A 154 -6.88 -9.31 27.20
CA ARG A 154 -5.56 -8.72 27.43
C ARG A 154 -5.41 -8.09 28.81
N TYR A 155 -6.42 -7.36 29.26
CA TYR A 155 -6.37 -6.58 30.50
C TYR A 155 -6.86 -7.33 31.73
N PHE A 156 -7.82 -8.21 31.59
CA PHE A 156 -8.47 -8.88 32.69
C PHE A 156 -8.28 -10.40 32.69
N GLY A 157 -7.75 -10.95 31.59
CA GLY A 157 -7.54 -12.39 31.45
C GLY A 157 -8.83 -13.18 31.63
N SER A 158 -8.87 -14.06 32.64
CA SER A 158 -10.07 -14.84 32.98
C SER A 158 -11.06 -14.12 33.87
N ASP A 159 -10.74 -12.94 34.38
CA ASP A 159 -11.61 -12.19 35.30
C ASP A 159 -12.72 -11.47 34.53
N ASP A 160 -13.90 -11.37 35.13
CA ASP A 160 -15.00 -10.61 34.57
C ASP A 160 -14.67 -9.11 34.58
N PRO A 161 -14.56 -8.44 33.41
CA PRO A 161 -14.27 -7.03 33.35
C PRO A 161 -15.47 -6.13 33.64
N MET A 162 -16.69 -6.65 33.62
CA MET A 162 -17.91 -5.85 33.78
C MET A 162 -17.94 -5.13 35.13
N GLY A 163 -18.17 -3.80 35.09
CA GLY A 163 -18.22 -2.94 36.28
C GLY A 163 -16.84 -2.59 36.87
N LYS A 164 -15.74 -3.12 36.35
CA LYS A 164 -14.39 -2.74 36.79
C LYS A 164 -14.02 -1.36 36.28
N THR A 165 -13.05 -0.72 36.93
CA THR A 165 -12.59 0.64 36.63
C THR A 165 -11.29 0.61 35.86
N ILE A 166 -11.19 1.47 34.80
CA ILE A 166 -9.99 1.75 34.04
C ILE A 166 -9.70 3.24 34.18
N ASN A 167 -8.54 3.62 34.70
CA ASN A 167 -8.11 5.02 34.71
C ASN A 167 -7.49 5.38 33.36
N VAL A 168 -7.97 6.43 32.72
CA VAL A 168 -7.49 6.88 31.42
C VAL A 168 -6.62 8.14 31.61
N ALA A 169 -5.37 8.05 31.18
CA ALA A 169 -4.37 9.11 31.16
C ALA A 169 -4.13 9.79 32.54
N GLY A 170 -4.43 9.11 33.66
CA GLY A 170 -4.37 9.69 35.01
C GLY A 170 -5.41 10.78 35.29
N GLN A 171 -6.39 10.98 34.38
CA GLN A 171 -7.35 12.08 34.45
C GLN A 171 -8.74 11.66 34.93
N ALA A 172 -9.23 10.51 34.47
CA ALA A 172 -10.59 10.09 34.81
C ALA A 172 -10.69 8.58 34.90
N ASP A 173 -11.58 8.13 35.80
CA ASP A 173 -11.93 6.75 35.99
C ASP A 173 -13.14 6.39 35.14
N PHE A 174 -13.00 5.37 34.30
CA PHE A 174 -14.05 4.85 33.45
C PHE A 174 -14.50 3.50 33.94
N THR A 175 -15.82 3.22 33.85
CA THR A 175 -16.41 1.96 34.19
C THR A 175 -16.64 1.11 32.95
N VAL A 176 -16.19 -0.13 32.95
CA VAL A 176 -16.47 -1.10 31.89
C VAL A 176 -17.95 -1.48 31.91
N THR A 177 -18.68 -1.13 30.85
CA THR A 177 -20.12 -1.30 30.72
C THR A 177 -20.55 -2.24 29.60
N GLY A 178 -19.60 -2.74 28.83
CA GLY A 178 -19.88 -3.68 27.74
C GLY A 178 -18.64 -4.30 27.13
N ILE A 179 -18.85 -5.43 26.48
CA ILE A 179 -17.85 -6.13 25.69
C ILE A 179 -18.48 -6.41 24.32
N PHE A 180 -17.75 -6.08 23.24
CA PHE A 180 -18.14 -6.38 21.87
C PHE A 180 -17.18 -7.37 21.21
N ALA A 181 -17.65 -8.06 20.16
CA ALA A 181 -16.84 -8.97 19.37
C ALA A 181 -15.73 -8.22 18.61
N ASP A 182 -14.56 -8.84 18.46
CA ASP A 182 -13.44 -8.24 17.74
C ASP A 182 -13.83 -7.87 16.29
N LEU A 183 -13.35 -6.72 15.87
CA LEU A 183 -13.55 -6.27 14.49
C LEU A 183 -12.74 -7.14 13.52
N PRO A 184 -13.28 -7.47 12.34
CA PRO A 184 -12.50 -8.12 11.30
C PRO A 184 -11.32 -7.25 10.84
N ASP A 185 -10.20 -7.89 10.48
CA ASP A 185 -8.99 -7.13 10.04
C ASP A 185 -9.19 -6.37 8.73
N ASN A 186 -10.14 -6.80 7.88
CA ASN A 186 -10.49 -6.18 6.60
C ASN A 186 -11.56 -5.09 6.75
N THR A 187 -11.35 -4.18 7.70
CA THR A 187 -12.13 -2.93 7.83
C THR A 187 -11.21 -1.72 7.85
N HIS A 188 -11.70 -0.58 7.31
CA HIS A 188 -10.94 0.68 7.28
C HIS A 188 -10.79 1.30 8.67
N MET A 189 -11.66 0.96 9.62
CA MET A 189 -11.59 1.40 11.03
C MET A 189 -11.31 0.21 11.94
N GLN A 190 -10.34 0.37 12.83
CA GLN A 190 -9.99 -0.61 13.86
C GLN A 190 -10.00 0.08 15.22
N PHE A 191 -10.69 -0.49 16.16
CA PHE A 191 -10.70 -0.03 17.55
C PHE A 191 -11.01 -1.18 18.49
N GLU A 192 -10.42 -1.11 19.67
CA GLU A 192 -10.61 -2.11 20.73
C GLU A 192 -11.25 -1.49 21.97
N ILE A 193 -11.19 -0.15 22.10
CA ILE A 193 -11.66 0.57 23.28
C ILE A 193 -12.49 1.76 22.83
N VAL A 194 -13.73 1.84 23.32
CA VAL A 194 -14.69 2.88 22.94
C VAL A 194 -15.28 3.55 24.17
N THR A 195 -15.34 4.89 24.16
CA THR A 195 -16.05 5.69 25.18
C THR A 195 -17.06 6.61 24.54
N SER A 196 -17.92 7.20 25.36
CA SER A 196 -19.02 8.07 24.92
C SER A 196 -18.55 9.43 24.46
N ILE A 197 -19.14 9.95 23.36
CA ILE A 197 -18.91 11.33 22.90
C ILE A 197 -19.31 12.38 23.95
N ALA A 198 -20.15 12.03 24.91
CA ALA A 198 -20.55 12.91 26.02
C ALA A 198 -19.39 13.32 26.93
N ILE A 199 -18.22 12.66 26.84
CA ILE A 199 -17.00 13.04 27.55
C ILE A 199 -16.33 14.29 26.98
N VAL A 200 -16.52 14.56 25.67
CA VAL A 200 -15.80 15.63 24.94
C VAL A 200 -15.97 17.01 25.58
N PRO A 201 -17.17 17.48 25.97
CA PRO A 201 -17.32 18.78 26.66
C PRO A 201 -16.59 18.86 28.00
N MET A 202 -16.41 17.74 28.69
CA MET A 202 -15.67 17.67 29.95
C MET A 202 -14.17 17.81 29.76
N LEU A 203 -13.63 17.19 28.70
CA LEU A 203 -12.19 17.15 28.40
C LEU A 203 -11.71 18.36 27.61
N MET A 204 -12.49 18.84 26.62
CA MET A 204 -12.08 19.84 25.64
C MET A 204 -12.84 21.17 25.79
N GLY A 205 -13.72 21.28 26.79
CA GLY A 205 -14.53 22.47 27.06
C GLY A 205 -15.96 22.38 26.53
N PRO A 206 -16.88 23.16 27.11
CA PRO A 206 -18.33 22.99 26.92
C PRO A 206 -18.79 23.16 25.46
N ASN A 207 -18.09 23.95 24.68
CA ASN A 207 -18.45 24.24 23.27
C ASN A 207 -17.65 23.38 22.25
N ALA A 208 -16.90 22.38 22.69
CA ALA A 208 -16.03 21.60 21.80
C ALA A 208 -16.80 20.89 20.68
N LEU A 209 -18.01 20.40 20.97
CA LEU A 209 -18.89 19.75 19.98
C LEU A 209 -19.59 20.73 19.03
N GLU A 210 -19.49 22.04 19.24
CA GLU A 210 -20.03 23.08 18.37
C GLU A 210 -18.96 23.68 17.43
N SER A 211 -17.71 23.26 17.59
CA SER A 211 -16.58 23.79 16.84
C SER A 211 -16.57 23.34 15.38
N TRP A 212 -16.69 24.26 14.43
CA TRP A 212 -16.52 24.01 13.00
C TRP A 212 -15.07 23.91 12.55
N GLY A 213 -14.12 24.26 13.40
CA GLY A 213 -12.68 24.20 13.14
C GLY A 213 -12.04 22.86 13.48
N SER A 214 -12.68 22.06 14.33
CA SER A 214 -12.16 20.75 14.77
C SER A 214 -12.62 19.64 13.83
N ASN A 215 -11.87 19.36 12.75
CA ASN A 215 -12.25 18.34 11.76
C ASN A 215 -11.63 16.97 12.10
N ASN A 216 -12.04 16.38 13.23
CA ASN A 216 -11.50 15.12 13.75
C ASN A 216 -12.57 14.01 13.88
N TYR A 217 -13.78 14.21 13.36
CA TYR A 217 -14.90 13.28 13.52
C TYR A 217 -15.21 12.58 12.20
N TYR A 218 -14.93 11.28 12.14
CA TYR A 218 -15.39 10.42 11.05
C TYR A 218 -16.90 10.26 11.20
N THR A 219 -17.63 10.81 10.25
CA THR A 219 -19.09 10.86 10.26
C THR A 219 -19.64 9.93 9.20
N TYR A 220 -20.45 8.97 9.62
CA TYR A 220 -21.09 8.00 8.72
C TYR A 220 -22.61 8.19 8.76
N LEU A 221 -23.24 8.16 7.60
CA LEU A 221 -24.69 8.22 7.46
C LEU A 221 -25.21 7.04 6.65
N ARG A 222 -26.45 6.64 6.94
CA ARG A 222 -27.15 5.57 6.24
C ARG A 222 -28.33 6.14 5.48
N LEU A 223 -28.40 5.84 4.18
CA LEU A 223 -29.45 6.27 3.27
C LEU A 223 -30.49 5.17 3.06
N PRO A 224 -31.72 5.51 2.67
CA PRO A 224 -32.75 4.55 2.29
C PRO A 224 -32.33 3.66 1.11
N GLU A 225 -32.90 2.46 1.06
CA GLU A 225 -32.66 1.55 -0.07
C GLU A 225 -33.05 2.18 -1.39
N GLY A 226 -32.13 2.18 -2.36
CA GLY A 226 -32.34 2.77 -3.70
C GLY A 226 -32.27 4.29 -3.76
N TYR A 227 -31.93 4.99 -2.67
CA TYR A 227 -31.69 6.43 -2.68
C TYR A 227 -30.35 6.73 -3.39
N ASN A 228 -30.38 7.71 -4.32
CA ASN A 228 -29.14 8.15 -4.97
C ASN A 228 -28.35 9.12 -4.07
N PRO A 229 -27.12 8.78 -3.63
CA PRO A 229 -26.32 9.67 -2.78
C PRO A 229 -26.04 11.04 -3.38
N ASP A 230 -25.93 11.14 -4.72
CA ASP A 230 -25.66 12.41 -5.42
C ASP A 230 -26.80 13.44 -5.19
N ASP A 231 -28.06 12.97 -4.98
CA ASP A 231 -29.20 13.84 -4.72
C ASP A 231 -29.13 14.50 -3.32
N LEU A 232 -28.45 13.86 -2.36
CA LEU A 232 -28.17 14.43 -1.06
C LEU A 232 -26.95 15.36 -1.13
N GLU A 233 -25.87 14.91 -1.79
CA GLU A 233 -24.63 15.68 -1.92
C GLU A 233 -24.88 17.02 -2.62
N ALA A 234 -25.74 17.07 -3.63
CA ALA A 234 -26.14 18.30 -4.32
C ALA A 234 -26.77 19.36 -3.39
N LYS A 235 -27.28 18.99 -2.22
CA LYS A 235 -27.88 19.89 -1.22
C LYS A 235 -26.85 20.42 -0.20
N PHE A 236 -25.63 19.91 -0.21
CA PHE A 236 -24.62 20.28 0.78
C PHE A 236 -24.10 21.70 0.63
N GLU A 237 -24.15 22.29 -0.56
CA GLU A 237 -23.81 23.71 -0.77
C GLU A 237 -24.79 24.61 -0.01
N ASP A 238 -26.10 24.39 -0.17
CA ASP A 238 -27.15 25.15 0.55
C ASP A 238 -27.04 24.94 2.08
N PHE A 239 -26.69 23.73 2.52
CA PHE A 239 -26.43 23.43 3.92
C PHE A 239 -25.23 24.24 4.47
N ILE A 240 -24.13 24.33 3.71
CA ILE A 240 -22.97 25.13 4.09
C ILE A 240 -23.34 26.61 4.15
N ILE A 241 -24.06 27.14 3.18
CA ILE A 241 -24.55 28.52 3.14
C ILE A 241 -25.39 28.82 4.40
N LYS A 242 -26.33 27.94 4.74
CA LYS A 242 -27.23 28.10 5.87
C LYS A 242 -26.51 28.29 7.21
N TYR A 243 -25.43 27.51 7.43
CA TYR A 243 -24.73 27.47 8.73
C TYR A 243 -23.42 28.26 8.77
N ARG A 244 -22.85 28.63 7.60
CA ARG A 244 -21.54 29.26 7.52
C ARG A 244 -21.54 30.58 6.75
N GLY A 245 -22.64 30.92 6.05
CA GLY A 245 -22.77 32.13 5.25
C GLY A 245 -22.56 31.88 3.76
N GLU A 246 -22.99 32.88 2.96
CA GLU A 246 -23.06 32.78 1.49
C GLU A 246 -21.70 32.54 0.83
N ASP A 247 -20.60 33.05 1.41
CA ASP A 247 -19.24 32.92 0.87
C ASP A 247 -18.54 31.61 1.25
N ALA A 248 -19.09 30.84 2.18
CA ALA A 248 -18.45 29.63 2.70
C ALA A 248 -18.20 28.53 1.64
N PRO A 249 -19.08 28.31 0.64
CA PRO A 249 -18.83 27.34 -0.42
C PRO A 249 -17.59 27.65 -1.27
N ASN A 250 -17.16 28.91 -1.34
CA ASN A 250 -15.93 29.27 -2.06
C ASN A 250 -14.67 28.71 -1.39
N GLY A 251 -14.73 28.38 -0.10
CA GLY A 251 -13.61 27.88 0.70
C GLY A 251 -13.69 26.40 1.05
N THR A 252 -14.86 25.78 1.05
CA THR A 252 -15.04 24.38 1.51
C THR A 252 -16.23 23.70 0.85
N ALA A 253 -16.13 22.38 0.70
CA ALA A 253 -17.24 21.51 0.27
C ALA A 253 -17.36 20.28 1.16
N LEU A 254 -18.57 19.76 1.28
CA LEU A 254 -18.82 18.42 1.84
C LEU A 254 -19.12 17.47 0.70
N ASN A 255 -18.66 16.21 0.84
CA ASN A 255 -18.90 15.17 -0.15
C ASN A 255 -19.28 13.86 0.55
N LEU A 256 -19.94 12.97 -0.20
CA LEU A 256 -20.23 11.61 0.24
C LEU A 256 -19.27 10.60 -0.38
N GLN A 257 -18.85 9.64 0.42
CA GLN A 257 -18.00 8.53 -0.03
C GLN A 257 -18.60 7.21 0.45
N ALA A 258 -18.88 6.29 -0.48
CA ALA A 258 -19.40 4.98 -0.13
C ALA A 258 -18.43 4.23 0.80
N LEU A 259 -18.97 3.56 1.82
CA LEU A 259 -18.19 2.84 2.81
C LEU A 259 -17.26 1.80 2.17
N THR A 260 -17.77 1.05 1.20
CA THR A 260 -17.04 -0.01 0.49
C THR A 260 -15.94 0.48 -0.43
N ASP A 261 -15.92 1.78 -0.73
CA ASP A 261 -14.95 2.40 -1.63
C ASP A 261 -13.77 3.04 -0.87
N ILE A 262 -13.91 3.24 0.44
CA ILE A 262 -12.90 3.93 1.26
C ILE A 262 -11.52 3.29 1.07
N HIS A 263 -11.41 1.98 1.29
CA HIS A 263 -10.12 1.29 1.30
C HIS A 263 -9.35 1.37 -0.03
N LEU A 264 -10.02 1.26 -1.16
CA LEU A 264 -9.34 1.16 -2.46
C LEU A 264 -9.29 2.46 -3.27
N THR A 265 -10.15 3.43 -2.96
CA THR A 265 -10.29 4.64 -3.80
C THR A 265 -10.05 5.94 -3.06
N SER A 266 -10.09 5.94 -1.73
CA SER A 266 -9.85 7.15 -0.97
C SER A 266 -8.38 7.57 -0.99
N ASN A 267 -8.16 8.83 -1.32
CA ASN A 267 -6.88 9.53 -1.26
C ASN A 267 -6.99 10.79 -0.39
N ARG A 268 -7.79 10.71 0.66
CA ARG A 268 -8.04 11.83 1.56
C ARG A 268 -6.99 11.92 2.65
N ASP A 269 -6.78 13.12 3.12
CA ASP A 269 -5.96 13.38 4.31
C ASP A 269 -6.67 12.86 5.57
N GLN A 270 -5.90 12.49 6.58
CA GLN A 270 -6.40 12.04 7.87
C GLN A 270 -7.25 10.75 7.77
N GLU A 271 -6.85 9.80 6.94
CA GLU A 271 -7.48 8.48 6.95
C GLU A 271 -7.18 7.75 8.26
N TRP A 272 -8.14 6.94 8.72
CA TRP A 272 -7.99 6.16 9.96
C TRP A 272 -6.81 5.18 9.90
N ARG A 273 -6.70 4.48 8.77
CA ARG A 273 -5.60 3.55 8.44
C ARG A 273 -5.07 3.85 7.06
N THR A 274 -3.85 3.43 6.80
CA THR A 274 -3.29 3.48 5.44
C THR A 274 -4.15 2.67 4.48
N ASN A 275 -4.69 3.32 3.47
CA ASN A 275 -5.54 2.71 2.47
C ASN A 275 -4.75 1.82 1.51
N GLY A 276 -5.46 0.86 0.91
CA GLY A 276 -5.02 0.14 -0.28
C GLY A 276 -5.10 1.03 -1.54
N SER A 277 -4.94 0.40 -2.68
CA SER A 277 -5.07 1.11 -3.98
C SER A 277 -5.68 0.20 -5.02
N SER A 278 -6.74 0.63 -5.68
CA SER A 278 -7.34 -0.06 -6.83
C SER A 278 -6.30 -0.36 -7.91
N SER A 279 -5.36 0.55 -8.12
CA SER A 279 -4.29 0.38 -9.09
C SER A 279 -3.33 -0.75 -8.73
N VAL A 280 -3.06 -0.96 -7.45
CA VAL A 280 -2.27 -2.11 -6.96
C VAL A 280 -3.02 -3.39 -7.25
N VAL A 281 -4.31 -3.45 -6.93
CA VAL A 281 -5.18 -4.61 -7.20
C VAL A 281 -5.22 -4.95 -8.68
N TYR A 282 -5.44 -3.96 -9.57
CA TYR A 282 -5.43 -4.17 -11.02
C TYR A 282 -4.06 -4.62 -11.53
N THR A 283 -2.98 -4.04 -11.03
CA THR A 283 -1.61 -4.39 -11.45
C THR A 283 -1.27 -5.82 -11.06
N PHE A 284 -1.54 -6.23 -9.83
CA PHE A 284 -1.30 -7.62 -9.41
C PHE A 284 -2.21 -8.61 -10.13
N SER A 285 -3.47 -8.25 -10.39
CA SER A 285 -4.36 -9.08 -11.23
C SER A 285 -3.80 -9.28 -12.64
N ALA A 286 -3.26 -8.21 -13.24
CA ALA A 286 -2.60 -8.29 -14.55
C ALA A 286 -1.34 -9.16 -14.48
N VAL A 287 -0.53 -9.05 -13.44
CA VAL A 287 0.67 -9.89 -13.22
C VAL A 287 0.27 -11.35 -13.08
N ALA A 288 -0.76 -11.68 -12.28
CA ALA A 288 -1.27 -13.03 -12.12
C ALA A 288 -1.70 -13.62 -13.46
N PHE A 289 -2.48 -12.87 -14.23
CA PHE A 289 -2.93 -13.27 -15.56
C PHE A 289 -1.75 -13.53 -16.50
N VAL A 290 -0.77 -12.65 -16.52
CA VAL A 290 0.41 -12.75 -17.36
C VAL A 290 1.29 -13.94 -16.97
N VAL A 291 1.55 -14.18 -15.69
CA VAL A 291 2.33 -15.33 -15.20
C VAL A 291 1.63 -16.65 -15.57
N LEU A 292 0.31 -16.71 -15.39
CA LEU A 292 -0.49 -17.86 -15.79
C LEU A 292 -0.45 -18.08 -17.31
N LEU A 293 -0.54 -17.01 -18.09
CA LEU A 293 -0.44 -17.07 -19.55
C LEU A 293 0.94 -17.57 -19.99
N ILE A 294 2.03 -17.11 -19.36
CA ILE A 294 3.38 -17.62 -19.58
C ILE A 294 3.45 -19.12 -19.31
N ALA A 295 2.86 -19.60 -18.22
CA ALA A 295 2.82 -21.04 -17.89
C ALA A 295 2.02 -21.84 -18.93
N CYS A 296 0.86 -21.34 -19.38
CA CYS A 296 0.06 -21.96 -20.44
C CYS A 296 0.81 -21.99 -21.79
N VAL A 297 1.46 -20.87 -22.15
CA VAL A 297 2.29 -20.76 -23.36
C VAL A 297 3.44 -21.75 -23.32
N ASN A 298 4.09 -21.89 -22.18
CA ASN A 298 5.15 -22.88 -21.98
C ASN A 298 4.64 -24.31 -22.23
N PHE A 299 3.50 -24.65 -21.62
CA PHE A 299 2.85 -25.97 -21.88
C PHE A 299 2.52 -26.17 -23.34
N MET A 300 1.93 -25.16 -24.02
CA MET A 300 1.63 -25.23 -25.47
C MET A 300 2.88 -25.45 -26.32
N ASN A 301 3.96 -24.70 -26.03
CA ASN A 301 5.23 -24.79 -26.75
C ASN A 301 5.84 -26.19 -26.65
N LEU A 302 5.89 -26.74 -25.43
CA LEU A 302 6.46 -28.03 -25.16
C LEU A 302 5.61 -29.18 -25.77
N THR A 303 4.29 -29.12 -25.65
CA THR A 303 3.37 -30.10 -26.21
C THR A 303 3.41 -30.09 -27.75
N THR A 304 3.45 -28.92 -28.35
CA THR A 304 3.53 -28.75 -29.81
C THR A 304 4.89 -29.20 -30.36
N ALA A 305 5.99 -28.99 -29.64
CA ALA A 305 7.31 -29.47 -30.05
C ALA A 305 7.30 -31.01 -30.28
N ARG A 306 6.57 -31.73 -29.42
CA ARG A 306 6.41 -33.21 -29.54
C ARG A 306 5.39 -33.66 -30.55
N SER A 307 4.61 -32.77 -31.11
CA SER A 307 3.52 -33.08 -32.04
C SER A 307 3.97 -33.97 -33.24
N THR A 308 5.21 -33.83 -33.68
CA THR A 308 5.75 -34.58 -34.81
C THR A 308 5.92 -36.08 -34.47
N LYS A 309 6.32 -36.46 -33.26
CA LYS A 309 6.38 -37.83 -32.79
C LYS A 309 4.96 -38.41 -32.62
N ARG A 310 4.01 -37.63 -32.15
CA ARG A 310 2.60 -38.03 -32.00
C ARG A 310 1.81 -38.01 -33.31
N ALA A 311 2.27 -37.30 -34.33
CA ALA A 311 1.61 -37.28 -35.63
C ALA A 311 1.45 -38.67 -36.25
N LYS A 312 2.47 -39.55 -36.14
CA LYS A 312 2.38 -40.96 -36.59
C LYS A 312 1.26 -41.72 -35.87
N GLU A 313 1.15 -41.60 -34.55
CA GLU A 313 0.11 -42.22 -33.73
C GLU A 313 -1.29 -41.71 -34.13
N VAL A 314 -1.45 -40.38 -34.29
CA VAL A 314 -2.70 -39.78 -34.77
C VAL A 314 -3.05 -40.22 -36.17
N GLY A 315 -2.07 -40.31 -37.07
CA GLY A 315 -2.23 -40.82 -38.44
C GLY A 315 -2.79 -42.27 -38.47
N ILE A 316 -2.19 -43.15 -37.67
CA ILE A 316 -2.65 -44.55 -37.54
C ILE A 316 -4.07 -44.60 -36.97
N ARG A 317 -4.38 -43.86 -35.91
CA ARG A 317 -5.74 -43.85 -35.34
C ARG A 317 -6.80 -43.37 -36.32
N LYS A 318 -6.49 -42.34 -37.12
CA LYS A 318 -7.39 -41.83 -38.17
C LYS A 318 -7.62 -42.87 -39.28
N VAL A 319 -6.58 -43.64 -39.66
CA VAL A 319 -6.71 -44.73 -40.63
C VAL A 319 -7.60 -45.84 -40.08
N VAL A 320 -7.57 -46.12 -38.78
CA VAL A 320 -8.41 -47.10 -38.09
C VAL A 320 -9.81 -46.54 -37.77
N GLY A 321 -10.14 -45.33 -38.21
CA GLY A 321 -11.49 -44.76 -38.12
C GLY A 321 -11.76 -43.80 -36.96
N ALA A 322 -10.72 -43.27 -36.23
CA ALA A 322 -10.94 -42.26 -35.18
C ALA A 322 -11.39 -40.93 -35.78
N ASP A 323 -12.52 -40.42 -35.27
CA ASP A 323 -13.03 -39.08 -35.62
C ASP A 323 -12.20 -37.94 -35.02
N ARG A 324 -12.21 -36.75 -35.70
CA ARG A 324 -11.50 -35.56 -35.29
C ARG A 324 -11.92 -35.09 -33.90
N GLY A 325 -13.23 -35.12 -33.60
CA GLY A 325 -13.77 -34.73 -32.30
C GLY A 325 -13.26 -35.59 -31.14
N GLN A 326 -13.15 -36.92 -31.38
CA GLN A 326 -12.61 -37.84 -30.38
C GLN A 326 -11.13 -37.57 -30.07
N LEU A 327 -10.33 -37.19 -31.07
CA LEU A 327 -8.92 -36.82 -30.88
C LEU A 327 -8.80 -35.50 -30.11
N ILE A 328 -9.62 -34.50 -30.43
CA ILE A 328 -9.65 -33.25 -29.71
C ILE A 328 -10.02 -33.49 -28.24
N ALA A 329 -11.10 -34.21 -27.97
CA ALA A 329 -11.54 -34.53 -26.59
C ALA A 329 -10.46 -35.30 -25.81
N GLN A 330 -9.73 -36.21 -26.47
CA GLN A 330 -8.64 -36.93 -25.85
C GLN A 330 -7.49 -36.00 -25.46
N PHE A 331 -7.02 -35.11 -26.35
CA PHE A 331 -5.89 -34.20 -26.06
C PHE A 331 -6.27 -33.16 -25.02
N LEU A 332 -7.50 -32.62 -25.03
CA LEU A 332 -8.02 -31.74 -24.00
C LEU A 332 -8.11 -32.45 -22.65
N GLY A 333 -8.61 -33.71 -22.63
CA GLY A 333 -8.65 -34.51 -21.39
C GLY A 333 -7.26 -34.82 -20.82
N GLU A 334 -6.26 -35.10 -21.67
CA GLU A 334 -4.87 -35.24 -21.23
C GLU A 334 -4.33 -33.93 -20.61
N SER A 335 -4.65 -32.78 -21.22
CA SER A 335 -4.21 -31.47 -20.70
C SER A 335 -4.89 -31.11 -19.37
N ILE A 336 -6.20 -31.36 -19.27
CA ILE A 336 -6.95 -31.14 -18.00
C ILE A 336 -6.38 -32.02 -16.87
N LEU A 337 -6.04 -33.29 -17.17
CA LEU A 337 -5.45 -34.18 -16.17
C LEU A 337 -4.06 -33.72 -15.72
N LEU A 338 -3.20 -33.28 -16.65
CA LEU A 338 -1.90 -32.70 -16.29
C LEU A 338 -2.05 -31.41 -15.46
N THR A 339 -3.04 -30.56 -15.80
CA THR A 339 -3.37 -29.37 -15.02
C THR A 339 -3.88 -29.73 -13.63
N ALA A 340 -4.65 -30.81 -13.47
CA ALA A 340 -5.09 -31.31 -12.17
C ALA A 340 -3.90 -31.73 -11.29
N PHE A 341 -2.91 -32.44 -11.84
CA PHE A 341 -1.67 -32.75 -11.09
C PHE A 341 -0.87 -31.50 -10.77
N ALA A 342 -0.79 -30.55 -11.69
CA ALA A 342 -0.14 -29.24 -11.43
C ALA A 342 -0.88 -28.45 -10.35
N MET A 343 -2.21 -28.50 -10.33
CA MET A 343 -3.02 -27.83 -9.29
C MET A 343 -2.80 -28.46 -7.91
N LEU A 344 -2.72 -29.78 -7.80
CA LEU A 344 -2.41 -30.44 -6.52
C LEU A 344 -1.04 -29.97 -5.97
N LEU A 345 -0.04 -29.88 -6.84
CA LEU A 345 1.27 -29.37 -6.45
C LEU A 345 1.22 -27.86 -6.15
N ALA A 346 0.43 -27.09 -6.91
CA ALA A 346 0.22 -25.66 -6.66
C ALA A 346 -0.41 -25.40 -5.29
N VAL A 347 -1.45 -26.16 -4.93
CA VAL A 347 -2.09 -26.09 -3.60
C VAL A 347 -1.08 -26.39 -2.50
N ALA A 348 -0.26 -27.44 -2.64
CA ALA A 348 0.77 -27.76 -1.65
C ALA A 348 1.81 -26.63 -1.52
N LEU A 349 2.19 -25.96 -2.63
CA LEU A 349 3.08 -24.80 -2.60
C LEU A 349 2.41 -23.60 -1.93
N VAL A 350 1.12 -23.36 -2.18
CA VAL A 350 0.35 -22.29 -1.55
C VAL A 350 0.28 -22.50 -0.05
N GLU A 351 -0.09 -23.67 0.42
CA GLU A 351 -0.13 -24.02 1.86
C GLU A 351 1.21 -23.80 2.55
N LEU A 352 2.33 -24.12 1.87
CA LEU A 352 3.67 -23.90 2.41
C LEU A 352 4.07 -22.41 2.48
N VAL A 353 3.63 -21.61 1.49
CA VAL A 353 4.07 -20.20 1.34
C VAL A 353 3.15 -19.23 2.07
N ILE A 354 1.86 -19.52 2.21
CA ILE A 354 0.84 -18.62 2.78
C ILE A 354 1.23 -18.05 4.15
N PRO A 355 1.73 -18.83 5.14
CA PRO A 355 2.06 -18.27 6.46
C PRO A 355 3.14 -17.19 6.37
N SER A 356 4.20 -17.44 5.60
CA SER A 356 5.29 -16.48 5.41
C SER A 356 4.84 -15.27 4.59
N PHE A 357 3.94 -15.46 3.62
CA PHE A 357 3.41 -14.39 2.78
C PHE A 357 2.42 -13.51 3.56
N SER A 358 1.58 -14.08 4.42
CA SER A 358 0.70 -13.36 5.33
C SER A 358 1.51 -12.50 6.33
N ALA A 359 2.55 -13.07 6.94
CA ALA A 359 3.44 -12.34 7.84
C ALA A 359 4.17 -11.20 7.12
N PHE A 360 4.64 -11.43 5.88
CA PHE A 360 5.28 -10.41 5.06
C PHE A 360 4.35 -9.24 4.73
N LEU A 361 3.08 -9.53 4.41
CA LEU A 361 2.09 -8.50 4.10
C LEU A 361 1.50 -7.86 5.35
N GLU A 362 1.69 -8.47 6.54
CA GLU A 362 1.00 -8.11 7.79
C GLU A 362 -0.54 -8.18 7.61
N LYS A 363 -1.02 -9.16 6.83
CA LYS A 363 -2.43 -9.36 6.50
C LYS A 363 -2.79 -10.83 6.67
N PRO A 364 -3.88 -11.16 7.37
CA PRO A 364 -4.30 -12.54 7.60
C PRO A 364 -4.95 -13.11 6.32
N LEU A 365 -4.14 -13.64 5.41
CA LEU A 365 -4.65 -14.31 4.22
C LEU A 365 -5.06 -15.74 4.58
N ALA A 366 -6.36 -16.04 4.47
CA ALA A 366 -6.89 -17.37 4.72
C ALA A 366 -6.99 -18.18 3.42
N PHE A 367 -6.44 -19.40 3.43
CA PHE A 367 -6.64 -20.39 2.39
C PHE A 367 -7.26 -21.63 3.01
N SER A 368 -8.49 -21.98 2.62
CA SER A 368 -9.19 -23.14 3.16
C SER A 368 -9.80 -23.99 2.07
N LEU A 369 -9.41 -25.25 2.00
CA LEU A 369 -10.03 -26.24 1.13
C LEU A 369 -11.43 -26.67 1.59
N ALA A 370 -11.82 -26.33 2.83
CA ALA A 370 -13.17 -26.59 3.34
C ALA A 370 -14.20 -25.57 2.81
N ASP A 371 -13.73 -24.42 2.28
CA ASP A 371 -14.61 -23.43 1.67
C ASP A 371 -15.07 -23.88 0.28
N PRO A 372 -16.40 -24.02 0.06
CA PRO A 372 -16.95 -24.42 -1.25
C PRO A 372 -16.59 -23.47 -2.40
N GLY A 373 -16.43 -22.15 -2.10
CA GLY A 373 -16.04 -21.14 -3.07
C GLY A 373 -14.61 -21.38 -3.57
N THR A 374 -13.68 -21.59 -2.66
CA THR A 374 -12.29 -21.96 -2.96
C THR A 374 -12.21 -23.25 -3.78
N LEU A 375 -12.91 -24.31 -3.40
CA LEU A 375 -12.94 -25.54 -4.17
C LEU A 375 -13.52 -25.33 -5.58
N GLY A 376 -14.59 -24.57 -5.70
CA GLY A 376 -15.21 -24.22 -6.99
C GLY A 376 -14.22 -23.48 -7.90
N LEU A 377 -13.47 -22.55 -7.35
CA LEU A 377 -12.47 -21.74 -8.07
C LEU A 377 -11.27 -22.59 -8.52
N LEU A 378 -10.80 -23.53 -7.70
CA LEU A 378 -9.75 -24.47 -8.06
C LEU A 378 -10.19 -25.42 -9.19
N ILE A 379 -11.40 -25.98 -9.11
CA ILE A 379 -11.95 -26.85 -10.15
C ILE A 379 -12.13 -26.05 -11.46
N ALA A 380 -12.69 -24.86 -11.41
CA ALA A 380 -12.82 -23.98 -12.56
C ALA A 380 -11.44 -23.66 -13.17
N GLY A 381 -10.44 -23.37 -12.33
CA GLY A 381 -9.05 -23.17 -12.74
C GLY A 381 -8.46 -24.38 -13.48
N ILE A 382 -8.66 -25.60 -12.97
CA ILE A 382 -8.23 -26.81 -13.65
C ILE A 382 -8.85 -26.92 -15.06
N VAL A 383 -10.14 -26.67 -15.16
CA VAL A 383 -10.85 -26.78 -16.44
C VAL A 383 -10.42 -25.68 -17.40
N ILE A 384 -10.46 -24.43 -16.98
CA ILE A 384 -10.14 -23.27 -17.82
C ILE A 384 -8.68 -23.33 -18.31
N VAL A 385 -7.73 -23.54 -17.39
CA VAL A 385 -6.30 -23.59 -17.73
C VAL A 385 -5.99 -24.83 -18.59
N GLY A 386 -6.58 -25.98 -18.27
CA GLY A 386 -6.43 -27.21 -19.08
C GLY A 386 -6.98 -27.05 -20.50
N LEU A 387 -8.10 -26.35 -20.66
CA LEU A 387 -8.67 -26.02 -21.96
C LEU A 387 -7.79 -25.02 -22.73
N ILE A 388 -7.35 -23.94 -22.11
CA ILE A 388 -6.48 -22.92 -22.74
C ILE A 388 -5.15 -23.56 -23.17
N ALA A 389 -4.45 -24.21 -22.25
CA ALA A 389 -3.15 -24.83 -22.50
C ALA A 389 -3.24 -26.00 -23.52
N GLY A 390 -4.34 -26.75 -23.51
CA GLY A 390 -4.58 -27.91 -24.38
C GLY A 390 -5.18 -27.61 -25.76
N SER A 391 -5.83 -26.42 -25.92
CA SER A 391 -6.58 -26.08 -27.11
C SER A 391 -5.72 -26.10 -28.38
N TYR A 392 -4.64 -25.34 -28.39
CA TYR A 392 -3.79 -25.27 -29.59
C TYR A 392 -3.17 -26.62 -29.98
N PRO A 393 -2.55 -27.38 -29.04
CA PRO A 393 -2.09 -28.74 -29.38
C PRO A 393 -3.18 -29.67 -29.93
N ALA A 394 -4.38 -29.63 -29.32
CA ALA A 394 -5.50 -30.48 -29.73
C ALA A 394 -5.99 -30.17 -31.14
N PHE A 395 -6.21 -28.89 -31.46
CA PHE A 395 -6.65 -28.48 -32.79
C PHE A 395 -5.57 -28.70 -33.87
N TYR A 396 -4.30 -28.43 -33.52
CA TYR A 396 -3.17 -28.60 -34.42
C TYR A 396 -2.93 -30.06 -34.79
N LEU A 397 -2.86 -30.96 -33.78
CA LEU A 397 -2.63 -32.37 -33.97
C LEU A 397 -3.80 -33.10 -34.71
N SER A 398 -5.04 -32.66 -34.38
CA SER A 398 -6.24 -33.25 -35.03
C SER A 398 -6.38 -32.84 -36.50
N HIS A 399 -5.66 -31.83 -36.99
CA HIS A 399 -5.72 -31.36 -38.39
C HIS A 399 -4.83 -32.18 -39.35
N PHE A 400 -3.87 -32.99 -38.87
CA PHE A 400 -2.96 -33.76 -39.72
C PHE A 400 -3.69 -34.73 -40.62
N ARG A 401 -3.31 -34.78 -41.93
CA ARG A 401 -3.80 -35.74 -42.92
C ARG A 401 -2.98 -37.01 -42.83
N PRO A 402 -3.58 -38.22 -42.73
CA PRO A 402 -2.87 -39.49 -42.60
C PRO A 402 -1.83 -39.73 -43.71
N ALA A 403 -2.19 -39.38 -44.94
CA ALA A 403 -1.32 -39.60 -46.10
C ALA A 403 -0.01 -38.78 -46.07
N SER A 404 -0.04 -37.56 -45.60
CA SER A 404 1.16 -36.71 -45.49
C SER A 404 2.07 -37.13 -44.32
N VAL A 405 1.47 -37.64 -43.24
CA VAL A 405 2.20 -38.11 -42.06
C VAL A 405 2.95 -39.40 -42.33
N LEU A 406 2.32 -40.34 -43.05
CA LEU A 406 2.92 -41.62 -43.42
C LEU A 406 4.00 -41.49 -44.49
N LYS A 407 3.92 -40.47 -45.37
CA LYS A 407 4.95 -40.15 -46.38
C LYS A 407 6.12 -39.33 -45.85
N GLY A 408 6.13 -38.90 -44.60
CA GLY A 408 7.21 -38.10 -43.98
C GLY A 408 7.32 -36.65 -44.46
N THR A 409 6.33 -36.14 -45.22
CA THR A 409 6.35 -34.81 -45.85
C THR A 409 5.65 -33.71 -45.00
N VAL A 410 5.57 -33.90 -43.71
CA VAL A 410 4.92 -32.90 -42.82
C VAL A 410 5.84 -31.66 -42.63
N SER A 411 5.68 -30.67 -43.51
CA SER A 411 6.32 -29.35 -43.34
C SER A 411 5.40 -28.42 -42.52
N GLY A 412 5.71 -28.26 -41.24
CA GLY A 412 4.92 -27.41 -40.31
C GLY A 412 5.46 -26.01 -40.22
N SER A 413 5.55 -25.24 -41.33
CA SER A 413 6.07 -23.85 -41.28
C SER A 413 5.27 -22.91 -40.37
N GLY A 414 3.95 -23.04 -40.31
CA GLY A 414 3.09 -22.22 -39.44
C GLY A 414 3.31 -22.46 -37.96
N SER A 415 3.65 -23.68 -37.51
CA SER A 415 3.91 -23.97 -36.09
C SER A 415 5.24 -23.38 -35.61
N ILE A 416 6.19 -23.12 -36.48
CA ILE A 416 7.49 -22.54 -36.12
C ILE A 416 7.32 -21.05 -35.83
N ILE A 417 6.56 -20.30 -36.63
CA ILE A 417 6.31 -18.88 -36.47
C ILE A 417 5.55 -18.61 -35.16
N LEU A 418 4.47 -19.36 -34.90
CA LEU A 418 3.69 -19.19 -33.65
C LEU A 418 4.54 -19.46 -32.42
N ARG A 419 5.34 -20.54 -32.39
CA ARG A 419 6.23 -20.84 -31.27
C ARG A 419 7.26 -19.74 -31.02
N ARG A 420 7.86 -19.17 -32.10
CA ARG A 420 8.77 -18.02 -31.98
C ARG A 420 8.05 -16.82 -31.41
N ALA A 421 6.85 -16.51 -31.88
CA ALA A 421 6.03 -15.41 -31.36
C ALA A 421 5.69 -15.60 -29.87
N LEU A 422 5.33 -16.82 -29.47
CA LEU A 422 5.05 -17.14 -28.06
C LEU A 422 6.30 -17.01 -27.16
N VAL A 423 7.48 -17.40 -27.65
CA VAL A 423 8.74 -17.22 -26.92
C VAL A 423 9.09 -15.73 -26.81
N VAL A 424 8.93 -14.95 -27.90
CA VAL A 424 9.12 -13.49 -27.87
C VAL A 424 8.19 -12.84 -26.87
N PHE A 425 6.91 -13.17 -26.88
CA PHE A 425 5.93 -12.66 -25.91
C PHE A 425 6.33 -12.98 -24.47
N GLN A 426 6.74 -14.22 -24.19
CA GLN A 426 7.14 -14.70 -22.88
C GLN A 426 8.35 -13.91 -22.33
N PHE A 427 9.42 -13.74 -23.16
CA PHE A 427 10.57 -12.94 -22.77
C PHE A 427 10.26 -11.45 -22.68
N ALA A 428 9.48 -10.89 -23.61
CA ALA A 428 9.09 -9.48 -23.57
C ALA A 428 8.38 -9.13 -22.29
N THR A 429 7.45 -9.97 -21.84
CA THR A 429 6.73 -9.78 -20.59
C THR A 429 7.65 -9.90 -19.37
N SER A 430 8.53 -10.93 -19.35
CA SER A 430 9.48 -11.09 -18.25
C SER A 430 10.46 -9.93 -18.16
N ILE A 431 10.94 -9.40 -19.28
CA ILE A 431 11.84 -8.22 -19.34
C ILE A 431 11.10 -6.97 -18.87
N ALA A 432 9.84 -6.78 -19.29
CA ALA A 432 9.03 -5.64 -18.85
C ALA A 432 8.79 -5.66 -17.34
N LEU A 433 8.52 -6.83 -16.75
CA LEU A 433 8.38 -6.99 -15.30
C LEU A 433 9.70 -6.71 -14.55
N LEU A 434 10.85 -7.15 -15.09
CA LEU A 434 12.16 -6.81 -14.52
C LEU A 434 12.42 -5.30 -14.50
N ILE A 435 12.16 -4.62 -15.62
CA ILE A 435 12.32 -3.17 -15.71
C ILE A 435 11.39 -2.50 -14.71
N ALA A 436 10.12 -2.92 -14.64
CA ALA A 436 9.14 -2.36 -13.71
C ALA A 436 9.62 -2.50 -12.26
N THR A 437 10.07 -3.70 -11.87
CA THR A 437 10.66 -3.94 -10.53
C THR A 437 11.83 -3.00 -10.26
N GLY A 438 12.75 -2.88 -11.21
CA GLY A 438 13.94 -2.02 -11.05
C GLY A 438 13.59 -0.55 -10.93
N VAL A 439 12.60 -0.05 -11.71
CA VAL A 439 12.14 1.34 -11.64
C VAL A 439 11.48 1.65 -10.30
N VAL A 440 10.64 0.74 -9.77
CA VAL A 440 10.03 0.92 -8.44
C VAL A 440 11.12 0.96 -7.37
N MET A 441 12.13 0.08 -7.44
CA MET A 441 13.27 0.09 -6.52
C MET A 441 14.10 1.38 -6.63
N ALA A 442 14.33 1.89 -7.85
CA ALA A 442 15.06 3.14 -8.07
C ALA A 442 14.28 4.34 -7.50
N GLN A 443 12.95 4.38 -7.65
CA GLN A 443 12.12 5.42 -7.03
C GLN A 443 12.18 5.35 -5.50
N MET A 444 12.15 4.16 -4.90
CA MET A 444 12.27 4.01 -3.45
C MET A 444 13.65 4.46 -2.95
N HIS A 445 14.71 4.08 -3.67
CA HIS A 445 16.06 4.54 -3.36
C HIS A 445 16.19 6.07 -3.47
N TYR A 446 15.60 6.67 -4.50
CA TYR A 446 15.54 8.12 -4.65
C TYR A 446 14.80 8.76 -3.47
N ALA A 447 13.63 8.23 -3.09
CA ALA A 447 12.83 8.73 -1.97
C ALA A 447 13.57 8.71 -0.62
N GLN A 448 14.39 7.69 -0.38
CA GLN A 448 15.17 7.55 0.85
C GLN A 448 16.41 8.45 0.90
N ASN A 449 16.95 8.86 -0.26
CA ASN A 449 18.22 9.59 -0.35
C ASN A 449 18.11 11.02 -0.89
N VAL A 450 16.89 11.49 -1.25
CA VAL A 450 16.69 12.88 -1.67
C VAL A 450 17.00 13.82 -0.50
N ASP A 451 17.58 14.98 -0.81
CA ASP A 451 17.77 16.05 0.18
C ASP A 451 16.39 16.57 0.62
N LEU A 452 16.04 16.32 1.85
CA LEU A 452 14.76 16.72 2.44
C LEU A 452 14.76 18.19 2.89
N GLY A 453 15.95 18.84 2.93
CA GLY A 453 16.14 20.19 3.44
C GLY A 453 16.27 20.25 4.97
N TYR A 454 16.33 19.07 5.63
CA TYR A 454 16.56 18.94 7.07
C TYR A 454 17.30 17.62 7.40
N ASP A 455 17.99 17.60 8.55
CA ASP A 455 18.66 16.40 9.06
C ASP A 455 17.70 15.55 9.91
N LYS A 456 17.29 14.39 9.38
CA LYS A 456 16.43 13.44 10.10
C LYS A 456 17.22 12.45 10.96
N SER A 457 18.54 12.39 10.76
CA SER A 457 19.39 11.36 11.39
C SER A 457 19.52 11.55 12.89
N ARG A 458 19.60 10.45 13.62
CA ARG A 458 19.86 10.44 15.07
C ARG A 458 18.79 11.16 15.93
N ASN A 459 17.60 11.37 15.40
CA ASN A 459 16.49 12.00 16.10
C ASN A 459 15.46 10.98 16.57
N ILE A 460 15.19 10.96 17.88
CA ILE A 460 14.05 10.26 18.44
C ILE A 460 12.93 11.26 18.74
N VAL A 461 11.70 10.82 18.61
CA VAL A 461 10.51 11.62 18.83
C VAL A 461 9.63 10.94 19.85
N GLN A 462 9.18 11.72 20.82
CA GLN A 462 8.19 11.33 21.81
C GLN A 462 7.01 12.31 21.78
N ARG A 463 5.80 11.80 21.81
CA ARG A 463 4.60 12.62 21.91
C ARG A 463 4.34 12.97 23.37
N LEU A 464 4.05 14.25 23.66
CA LEU A 464 3.56 14.69 24.95
C LEU A 464 2.06 14.40 25.10
N PRO A 465 1.60 13.95 26.26
CA PRO A 465 0.18 13.74 26.53
C PRO A 465 -0.62 15.05 26.42
N TYR A 466 -1.88 14.94 26.03
CA TYR A 466 -2.75 16.12 25.82
C TYR A 466 -3.00 16.95 27.09
N PHE A 467 -3.09 16.29 28.24
CA PHE A 467 -3.53 16.90 29.50
C PHE A 467 -2.37 17.33 30.40
N VAL A 468 -1.16 17.37 29.86
CA VAL A 468 0.03 17.80 30.60
C VAL A 468 0.20 19.33 30.51
N ASP A 469 0.50 19.99 31.64
CA ASP A 469 0.92 21.39 31.64
C ASP A 469 2.26 21.54 30.90
N PHE A 470 2.16 21.98 29.64
CA PHE A 470 3.33 22.12 28.78
C PHE A 470 4.44 22.96 29.38
N TRP A 471 4.08 24.14 29.93
CA TRP A 471 5.08 25.05 30.46
C TRP A 471 5.66 24.62 31.81
N GLY A 472 4.93 23.78 32.54
CA GLY A 472 5.42 23.16 33.77
C GLY A 472 6.33 21.95 33.53
N VAL A 473 6.17 21.27 32.40
CA VAL A 473 6.85 19.98 32.12
C VAL A 473 8.00 20.16 31.12
N TYR A 474 7.79 20.80 29.98
CA TYR A 474 8.78 20.83 28.89
C TYR A 474 10.07 21.56 29.24
N PRO A 475 10.08 22.80 29.79
CA PRO A 475 11.33 23.50 30.07
C PRO A 475 12.23 22.77 31.07
N PRO A 476 11.74 22.25 32.23
CA PRO A 476 12.60 21.49 33.13
C PRO A 476 13.08 20.17 32.54
N MET A 477 12.26 19.49 31.78
CA MET A 477 12.65 18.25 31.09
C MET A 477 13.77 18.52 30.08
N LYS A 478 13.64 19.53 29.23
CA LYS A 478 14.66 19.96 28.28
C LYS A 478 15.98 20.27 28.97
N ALA A 479 15.94 21.09 30.01
CA ALA A 479 17.12 21.52 30.77
C ALA A 479 17.86 20.28 31.37
N GLU A 480 17.14 19.30 31.85
CA GLU A 480 17.73 18.09 32.43
C GLU A 480 18.29 17.16 31.36
N LEU A 481 17.55 16.91 30.28
CA LEU A 481 18.01 16.03 29.18
C LEU A 481 19.28 16.57 28.53
N GLU A 482 19.40 17.88 28.31
CA GLU A 482 20.57 18.52 27.71
C GLU A 482 21.82 18.49 28.64
N THR A 483 21.71 18.04 29.90
CA THR A 483 22.90 17.77 30.75
C THR A 483 23.65 16.50 30.37
N HIS A 484 22.97 15.58 29.67
CA HIS A 484 23.58 14.29 29.30
C HIS A 484 24.43 14.43 28.02
N PRO A 485 25.74 14.04 28.04
CA PRO A 485 26.62 14.25 26.90
C PRO A 485 26.23 13.46 25.62
N GLY A 486 25.35 12.48 25.73
CA GLY A 486 24.78 11.73 24.61
C GLY A 486 23.57 12.40 23.94
N ILE A 487 23.13 13.58 24.43
CA ILE A 487 22.03 14.37 23.87
C ILE A 487 22.59 15.71 23.40
N GLU A 488 22.44 16.00 22.09
CA GLU A 488 22.93 17.25 21.50
C GLU A 488 21.96 18.40 21.72
N SER A 489 20.66 18.15 21.54
CA SER A 489 19.59 19.16 21.70
C SER A 489 18.23 18.50 21.86
N VAL A 490 17.32 19.24 22.49
CA VAL A 490 15.91 18.87 22.70
C VAL A 490 15.04 20.00 22.23
N VAL A 491 14.08 19.72 21.33
CA VAL A 491 13.17 20.74 20.79
C VAL A 491 11.73 20.28 20.81
N TYR A 492 10.84 21.24 20.85
CA TYR A 492 9.40 21.06 20.73
C TYR A 492 8.91 21.39 19.32
N SER A 493 7.90 20.66 18.86
CA SER A 493 7.08 21.05 17.71
C SER A 493 5.65 20.50 17.78
N SER A 494 4.69 21.20 17.14
CA SER A 494 3.32 20.70 17.03
C SER A 494 3.23 19.52 16.07
N ARG A 495 4.12 19.47 15.09
CA ARG A 495 4.30 18.40 14.11
C ARG A 495 5.77 18.15 13.90
N VAL A 496 6.15 16.91 13.67
CA VAL A 496 7.53 16.54 13.34
C VAL A 496 7.69 16.31 11.84
N PRO A 497 8.87 16.58 11.29
CA PRO A 497 9.20 16.13 9.94
C PRO A 497 8.91 14.63 9.80
N SER A 498 8.41 14.20 8.65
CA SER A 498 7.84 12.89 8.36
C SER A 498 6.37 12.71 8.69
N GLN A 499 5.72 13.62 9.40
CA GLN A 499 4.27 13.56 9.60
C GLN A 499 3.52 14.47 8.61
N GLN A 500 2.27 14.11 8.33
CA GLN A 500 1.41 14.96 7.50
C GLN A 500 1.03 16.22 8.27
N ASN A 501 1.30 17.40 7.69
CA ASN A 501 0.87 18.65 8.28
C ASN A 501 -0.59 18.93 7.90
N LEU A 502 -1.48 18.75 8.88
CA LEU A 502 -2.93 19.00 8.77
C LEU A 502 -3.33 20.30 9.46
N ASP A 503 -2.42 20.93 10.20
CA ASP A 503 -2.69 22.17 10.91
C ASP A 503 -2.59 23.33 9.92
N GLY A 504 -3.45 24.31 10.09
CA GLY A 504 -3.45 25.50 9.26
C GLY A 504 -4.27 26.63 9.87
N GLY A 505 -3.95 27.83 9.47
CA GLY A 505 -4.64 29.05 9.88
C GLY A 505 -5.05 29.91 8.69
N GLY A 506 -6.03 30.78 8.92
CA GLY A 506 -6.38 31.84 8.00
C GLY A 506 -5.47 33.05 8.21
N TYR A 507 -4.71 33.42 7.19
CA TYR A 507 -3.76 34.53 7.23
C TYR A 507 -4.08 35.58 6.18
N ILE A 508 -3.83 36.83 6.52
CA ILE A 508 -3.95 38.00 5.62
C ILE A 508 -2.74 38.93 5.87
N GLN A 509 -2.37 39.74 4.89
CA GLN A 509 -1.39 40.81 5.11
C GLN A 509 -1.99 41.84 6.07
N ALA A 510 -1.25 42.25 7.11
CA ALA A 510 -1.71 43.28 8.02
C ALA A 510 -1.97 44.61 7.27
N GLY A 511 -3.02 45.33 7.68
CA GLY A 511 -3.44 46.56 7.01
C GLY A 511 -4.44 46.38 5.87
N ARG A 512 -4.72 45.17 5.42
CA ARG A 512 -5.84 44.87 4.52
C ARG A 512 -7.14 44.73 5.31
N GLN A 513 -8.26 45.07 4.69
CA GLN A 513 -9.58 44.85 5.29
C GLN A 513 -9.86 43.34 5.35
N ALA A 514 -10.36 42.89 6.49
CA ALA A 514 -10.70 41.46 6.69
C ALA A 514 -11.97 41.09 5.90
N VAL A 515 -11.79 40.58 4.70
CA VAL A 515 -12.84 39.94 3.91
C VAL A 515 -12.48 38.48 3.73
N MET A 516 -13.48 37.58 3.79
CA MET A 516 -13.25 36.13 3.74
C MET A 516 -12.46 35.67 2.49
N GLU A 517 -12.66 36.35 1.37
CA GLU A 517 -12.01 36.05 0.09
C GLU A 517 -10.49 36.32 0.11
N ASP A 518 -10.02 37.26 0.94
CA ASP A 518 -8.60 37.61 1.07
C ASP A 518 -7.87 36.74 2.10
N ILE A 519 -8.59 35.95 2.89
CA ILE A 519 -7.99 35.08 3.91
C ILE A 519 -7.41 33.82 3.24
N MET A 520 -6.09 33.73 3.30
CA MET A 520 -5.36 32.59 2.76
C MET A 520 -5.23 31.49 3.82
N GLY A 521 -5.71 30.29 3.50
CA GLY A 521 -5.41 29.10 4.30
C GLY A 521 -3.95 28.71 4.08
N ILE A 522 -3.13 28.80 5.12
CA ILE A 522 -1.70 28.47 5.08
C ILE A 522 -1.42 27.46 6.18
N ALA A 523 -0.60 26.46 5.88
CA ALA A 523 -0.16 25.47 6.86
C ALA A 523 0.61 26.16 8.00
N ASP A 524 0.46 25.63 9.20
CA ASP A 524 0.97 26.26 10.42
C ASP A 524 1.68 25.21 11.28
N ILE A 525 2.91 25.48 11.71
CA ILE A 525 3.69 24.61 12.58
C ILE A 525 4.21 25.44 13.76
N LYS A 526 3.89 24.98 14.95
CA LYS A 526 4.42 25.58 16.18
C LYS A 526 5.74 24.93 16.53
N VAL A 527 6.80 25.72 16.76
CA VAL A 527 8.15 25.21 16.98
C VAL A 527 8.88 25.89 18.12
N ASP A 528 9.87 25.20 18.69
CA ASP A 528 10.85 25.74 19.62
C ASP A 528 11.81 26.73 18.90
N TYR A 529 12.40 27.66 19.63
CA TYR A 529 13.35 28.62 19.05
C TYR A 529 14.61 27.99 18.47
N GLN A 530 15.00 26.78 18.96
CA GLN A 530 16.16 26.03 18.48
C GLN A 530 15.79 25.01 17.39
N TRP A 531 14.52 24.91 16.97
CA TRP A 531 14.05 23.88 16.05
C TRP A 531 14.80 23.87 14.72
N PHE A 532 15.12 25.02 14.17
CA PHE A 532 15.85 25.14 12.89
C PHE A 532 17.29 24.67 13.01
N ASP A 533 17.98 25.00 14.11
CA ASP A 533 19.35 24.53 14.37
C ASP A 533 19.39 23.03 14.66
N HIS A 534 18.38 22.53 15.39
CA HIS A 534 18.25 21.10 15.71
C HIS A 534 18.17 20.22 14.47
N TYR A 535 17.40 20.66 13.47
CA TYR A 535 17.19 19.96 12.21
C TYR A 535 18.14 20.41 11.08
N ASP A 536 19.13 21.28 11.36
CA ASP A 536 20.08 21.84 10.37
C ASP A 536 19.38 22.54 9.18
N VAL A 537 18.25 23.20 9.45
CA VAL A 537 17.48 23.93 8.43
C VAL A 537 18.14 25.29 8.21
N LYS A 538 18.55 25.55 6.97
CA LYS A 538 19.24 26.79 6.59
C LYS A 538 18.26 27.91 6.27
N PHE A 539 18.63 29.15 6.62
CA PHE A 539 17.86 30.33 6.27
C PHE A 539 18.25 30.86 4.89
N LEU A 540 17.26 31.23 4.07
CA LEU A 540 17.50 32.01 2.85
C LEU A 540 17.81 33.46 3.23
N THR A 541 17.08 34.01 4.19
CA THR A 541 17.26 35.38 4.72
C THR A 541 16.70 35.51 6.12
N GLY A 542 17.12 36.53 6.87
CA GLY A 542 16.64 36.79 8.20
C GLY A 542 17.35 35.97 9.29
N ARG A 543 16.62 35.60 10.35
CA ARG A 543 17.14 34.93 11.55
C ARG A 543 16.16 33.91 12.14
N PRO A 544 16.66 32.96 12.97
CA PRO A 544 15.81 32.10 13.77
C PRO A 544 15.08 32.89 14.87
N PHE A 545 14.14 32.24 15.54
CA PHE A 545 13.47 32.78 16.73
C PHE A 545 14.47 32.99 17.88
N ARG A 546 14.08 33.88 18.81
CA ARG A 546 14.76 34.06 20.09
C ARG A 546 13.91 33.43 21.18
N GLU A 547 14.55 32.98 22.27
CA GLU A 547 13.87 32.35 23.39
C GLU A 547 12.73 33.21 23.98
N ASN A 548 12.96 34.53 24.10
CA ASN A 548 11.97 35.47 24.64
C ASN A 548 10.78 35.73 23.70
N GLU A 549 10.82 35.26 22.47
CA GLU A 549 9.73 35.36 21.47
C GLU A 549 8.78 34.13 21.53
N MET A 550 9.07 33.11 22.36
CA MET A 550 8.32 31.85 22.41
C MET A 550 7.08 31.89 23.31
N ARG A 551 6.93 32.90 24.13
CA ARG A 551 5.74 33.06 24.99
C ARG A 551 4.99 34.33 24.60
N ILE A 552 3.77 34.13 24.10
CA ILE A 552 2.86 35.23 23.80
C ILE A 552 1.59 35.09 24.64
N GLU A 553 1.00 36.23 24.97
CA GLU A 553 -0.35 36.24 25.53
C GLU A 553 -1.37 35.93 24.44
N GLN A 554 -2.48 35.28 24.80
CA GLN A 554 -3.55 35.07 23.87
C GLN A 554 -4.41 36.32 23.74
N PRO A 555 -4.91 36.67 22.54
CA PRO A 555 -5.81 37.80 22.39
C PRO A 555 -7.04 37.66 23.30
N SER A 556 -7.45 38.76 23.87
CA SER A 556 -8.60 38.90 24.78
C SER A 556 -9.45 40.12 24.43
N GLU A 557 -10.62 40.27 25.03
CA GLU A 557 -11.45 41.46 24.82
C GLU A 557 -10.72 42.78 25.26
N GLU A 558 -9.85 42.66 26.25
CA GLU A 558 -9.04 43.79 26.74
C GLU A 558 -7.85 44.08 25.83
N GLN A 559 -7.26 43.06 25.22
CA GLN A 559 -6.13 43.12 24.28
C GLN A 559 -6.44 42.32 23.02
N PRO A 560 -7.24 42.88 22.10
CA PRO A 560 -7.74 42.11 20.94
C PRO A 560 -6.69 41.84 19.90
N VAL A 561 -5.56 42.54 19.86
CA VAL A 561 -4.43 42.33 18.96
C VAL A 561 -3.17 42.09 19.77
N VAL A 562 -2.55 40.92 19.51
CA VAL A 562 -1.27 40.53 20.12
C VAL A 562 -0.19 40.50 19.03
N ASN A 563 0.99 41.08 19.36
CA ASN A 563 2.13 41.05 18.44
C ASN A 563 3.02 39.85 18.74
N ALA A 564 3.45 39.18 17.67
CA ALA A 564 4.35 38.01 17.67
C ALA A 564 5.30 38.06 16.47
N VAL A 565 6.08 37.02 16.31
CA VAL A 565 6.97 36.84 15.15
C VAL A 565 6.66 35.56 14.41
N ALA A 566 7.02 35.49 13.13
CA ALA A 566 6.89 34.25 12.32
C ALA A 566 8.09 34.08 11.42
N ILE A 567 8.31 32.81 11.03
CA ILE A 567 9.23 32.44 9.96
C ILE A 567 8.38 31.79 8.86
N LEU A 568 8.64 32.13 7.61
CA LEU A 568 7.95 31.58 6.45
C LEU A 568 8.86 30.60 5.71
N ASN A 569 8.26 29.61 5.02
CA ASN A 569 8.99 28.98 3.93
C ASN A 569 8.84 29.81 2.64
N GLU A 570 9.67 29.51 1.62
CA GLU A 570 9.69 30.22 0.33
C GLU A 570 8.31 30.23 -0.34
N SER A 571 7.60 29.12 -0.31
CA SER A 571 6.23 29.00 -0.85
C SER A 571 5.22 29.90 -0.15
N ALA A 572 5.33 30.09 1.17
CA ALA A 572 4.47 31.03 1.91
C ALA A 572 4.78 32.49 1.55
N ALA A 573 6.06 32.88 1.49
CA ALA A 573 6.47 34.21 1.05
C ALA A 573 5.93 34.53 -0.34
N ARG A 574 6.11 33.61 -1.28
CA ARG A 574 5.61 33.72 -2.67
C ARG A 574 4.08 33.83 -2.72
N ARG A 575 3.35 33.12 -1.84
CA ARG A 575 1.88 33.18 -1.80
C ARG A 575 1.38 34.54 -1.29
N PHE A 576 2.13 35.23 -0.44
CA PHE A 576 1.88 36.63 -0.08
C PHE A 576 2.34 37.63 -1.16
N GLY A 577 3.01 37.19 -2.21
CA GLY A 577 3.52 38.03 -3.29
C GLY A 577 4.88 38.65 -2.99
N TRP A 578 5.66 38.08 -2.05
CA TRP A 578 6.97 38.60 -1.64
C TRP A 578 8.10 37.66 -2.12
N THR A 579 9.25 38.28 -2.45
CA THR A 579 10.51 37.54 -2.45
C THR A 579 10.94 37.28 -0.99
N PRO A 580 11.87 36.33 -0.75
CA PRO A 580 12.38 36.07 0.58
C PRO A 580 12.89 37.34 1.29
N GLU A 581 13.60 38.25 0.58
CA GLU A 581 14.14 39.50 1.12
C GLU A 581 13.05 40.53 1.42
N GLU A 582 12.00 40.62 0.58
CA GLU A 582 10.87 41.54 0.77
C GLU A 582 9.95 41.10 1.91
N ALA A 583 9.93 39.81 2.23
CA ALA A 583 9.11 39.29 3.32
C ALA A 583 9.58 39.74 4.70
N ILE A 584 10.90 39.98 4.88
CA ILE A 584 11.44 40.39 6.18
C ILE A 584 10.87 41.74 6.62
N GLY A 585 10.34 41.79 7.85
CA GLY A 585 9.70 42.96 8.45
C GLY A 585 8.25 43.21 8.02
N GLN A 586 7.73 42.42 7.05
CA GLN A 586 6.29 42.42 6.76
C GLN A 586 5.50 41.79 7.92
N VAL A 587 4.23 42.20 8.04
CA VAL A 587 3.36 41.66 9.09
C VAL A 587 2.19 40.88 8.47
N ILE A 588 2.00 39.67 8.94
CA ILE A 588 0.84 38.84 8.63
C ILE A 588 -0.09 38.76 9.83
N ARG A 589 -1.38 38.75 9.61
CA ARG A 589 -2.43 38.67 10.62
C ARG A 589 -3.16 37.37 10.59
N ASN A 590 -3.30 36.73 11.75
CA ASN A 590 -4.07 35.49 11.93
C ASN A 590 -5.23 35.78 12.89
N PHE A 591 -6.46 35.59 12.43
CA PHE A 591 -7.64 35.84 13.27
C PHE A 591 -7.93 34.64 14.17
N GLN A 592 -8.30 34.96 15.43
CA GLN A 592 -8.56 33.97 16.47
C GLN A 592 -10.06 33.75 16.75
N ASN A 593 -10.90 34.62 16.21
CA ASN A 593 -12.37 34.51 16.28
C ASN A 593 -13.04 34.78 14.94
N ARG A 594 -14.33 34.40 14.82
CA ARG A 594 -15.13 34.55 13.59
C ARG A 594 -15.48 35.96 13.23
N GLU A 595 -15.58 36.84 14.24
CA GLU A 595 -15.94 38.21 14.10
C GLU A 595 -14.78 39.07 13.60
N PHE A 596 -13.59 38.47 13.40
CA PHE A 596 -12.35 39.16 13.00
C PHE A 596 -11.93 40.29 13.95
N THR A 597 -12.37 40.23 15.22
CA THR A 597 -12.08 41.22 16.24
C THR A 597 -10.82 40.88 17.05
N MET A 598 -10.45 39.60 17.13
CA MET A 598 -9.24 39.16 17.85
C MET A 598 -8.24 38.60 16.86
N SER A 599 -6.97 39.01 16.94
CA SER A 599 -5.91 38.57 16.02
C SER A 599 -4.54 38.51 16.67
N ILE A 600 -3.67 37.72 16.06
CA ILE A 600 -2.23 37.74 16.32
C ILE A 600 -1.55 38.30 15.06
N ASP A 601 -0.87 39.42 15.21
CA ASP A 601 -0.09 40.06 14.15
C ASP A 601 1.37 39.62 14.28
N ARG A 602 1.89 38.96 13.24
CA ARG A 602 3.22 38.34 13.25
C ARG A 602 4.14 39.04 12.27
N GLU A 603 5.21 39.65 12.79
CA GLU A 603 6.31 40.20 12.00
C GLU A 603 7.17 39.04 11.45
N ILE A 604 7.47 39.05 10.16
CA ILE A 604 8.32 38.04 9.53
C ILE A 604 9.79 38.35 9.85
N VAL A 605 10.44 37.43 10.60
CA VAL A 605 11.84 37.58 11.02
C VAL A 605 12.81 36.70 10.25
N GLY A 606 12.33 35.72 9.51
CA GLY A 606 13.14 34.83 8.72
C GLY A 606 12.35 34.14 7.61
N VAL A 607 13.06 33.74 6.56
CA VAL A 607 12.53 32.88 5.49
C VAL A 607 13.48 31.70 5.26
N ILE A 608 12.93 30.49 5.24
CA ILE A 608 13.65 29.25 4.97
C ILE A 608 13.27 28.71 3.58
N PRO A 609 14.08 27.84 2.95
CA PRO A 609 13.68 27.13 1.74
C PRO A 609 12.48 26.23 2.02
N ASP A 610 11.81 25.80 0.97
CA ASP A 610 10.80 24.75 1.09
C ASP A 610 11.48 23.44 1.51
N ILE A 611 10.95 22.79 2.54
CA ILE A 611 11.46 21.51 3.03
C ILE A 611 10.41 20.40 2.82
N HIS A 612 10.87 19.17 2.59
CA HIS A 612 10.02 17.99 2.40
C HIS A 612 9.48 17.49 3.76
N PHE A 613 8.52 18.24 4.32
CA PHE A 613 7.97 17.89 5.62
C PHE A 613 7.08 16.63 5.60
N SER A 614 6.36 16.43 4.50
CA SER A 614 5.46 15.28 4.28
C SER A 614 6.06 14.25 3.30
N SER A 615 5.22 13.48 2.63
CA SER A 615 5.61 12.50 1.62
C SER A 615 6.04 13.16 0.29
N LEU A 616 6.89 12.49 -0.50
CA LEU A 616 7.24 12.90 -1.87
C LEU A 616 6.05 12.78 -2.85
N HIS A 617 4.94 12.23 -2.43
CA HIS A 617 3.67 12.26 -3.15
C HIS A 617 3.01 13.64 -3.11
N ASP A 618 3.31 14.43 -2.06
CA ASP A 618 2.68 15.71 -1.78
C ASP A 618 3.50 16.88 -2.31
N GLU A 619 2.83 17.94 -2.72
CA GLU A 619 3.48 19.22 -2.99
C GLU A 619 3.93 19.87 -1.68
N MET A 620 5.04 20.61 -1.74
CA MET A 620 5.49 21.39 -0.59
C MET A 620 4.48 22.51 -0.30
N LYS A 621 3.90 22.47 0.91
CA LYS A 621 2.86 23.43 1.33
C LYS A 621 3.48 24.75 1.76
N ALA A 622 2.82 25.87 1.42
CA ALA A 622 3.08 27.16 2.04
C ALA A 622 2.91 27.03 3.56
N THR A 623 3.94 27.34 4.34
CA THR A 623 3.97 27.08 5.78
C THR A 623 4.46 28.28 6.56
N VAL A 624 3.73 28.60 7.64
CA VAL A 624 4.11 29.56 8.68
C VAL A 624 4.64 28.79 9.88
N TYR A 625 5.82 29.12 10.34
CA TYR A 625 6.37 28.64 11.60
C TYR A 625 6.14 29.71 12.66
N ALA A 626 5.64 29.30 13.82
CA ALA A 626 5.25 30.20 14.89
C ALA A 626 5.57 29.60 16.27
N GLU A 627 5.36 30.41 17.29
CA GLU A 627 5.58 30.10 18.71
C GLU A 627 4.72 28.93 19.19
N PRO A 628 5.15 28.17 20.24
CA PRO A 628 4.39 27.10 20.86
C PRO A 628 3.00 27.52 21.34
N ASN A 629 2.01 26.68 21.13
CA ASN A 629 0.66 26.84 21.68
C ASN A 629 0.30 25.61 22.52
N PRO A 630 0.03 25.76 23.82
CA PRO A 630 -0.23 24.65 24.73
C PRO A 630 -1.49 23.82 24.39
N ASN A 631 -2.37 24.32 23.52
CA ASN A 631 -3.61 23.65 23.14
C ASN A 631 -3.48 22.70 21.95
N TYR A 632 -2.31 22.66 21.27
CA TYR A 632 -2.09 21.79 20.11
C TYR A 632 -1.37 20.50 20.50
N GLN A 633 -1.46 19.49 19.62
CA GLN A 633 -0.63 18.28 19.72
C GLN A 633 0.85 18.66 19.78
N ARG A 634 1.64 17.91 20.54
CA ARG A 634 2.99 18.29 20.92
C ARG A 634 3.92 17.09 20.78
N HIS A 635 5.08 17.34 20.19
CA HIS A 635 6.14 16.37 20.06
C HIS A 635 7.42 16.95 20.64
N ILE A 636 8.17 16.11 21.34
CA ILE A 636 9.54 16.41 21.73
C ILE A 636 10.45 15.62 20.80
N SER A 637 11.37 16.31 20.15
CA SER A 637 12.42 15.69 19.35
C SER A 637 13.75 15.82 20.08
N ILE A 638 14.49 14.71 20.18
CA ILE A 638 15.75 14.61 20.90
C ILE A 638 16.83 14.17 19.91
N LYS A 639 17.83 15.02 19.67
CA LYS A 639 18.98 14.71 18.82
C LYS A 639 20.06 14.02 19.63
N LEU A 640 20.41 12.80 19.23
CA LEU A 640 21.42 11.99 19.88
C LEU A 640 22.83 12.31 19.35
N ALA A 641 23.81 12.41 20.26
CA ALA A 641 25.21 12.56 19.89
C ALA A 641 25.74 11.31 19.17
N PRO A 642 26.72 11.44 18.25
CA PRO A 642 27.32 10.30 17.59
C PRO A 642 27.92 9.29 18.57
N GLY A 643 27.58 8.01 18.45
CA GLY A 643 28.13 6.95 19.30
C GLY A 643 27.08 5.92 19.74
N SER A 644 27.18 5.46 20.97
CA SER A 644 26.17 4.56 21.56
C SER A 644 24.98 5.38 22.04
N TYR A 645 23.79 5.07 21.54
CA TYR A 645 22.55 5.76 21.90
C TYR A 645 21.92 5.23 23.19
N ASP A 646 22.24 4.02 23.60
CA ASP A 646 21.58 3.31 24.71
C ASP A 646 21.58 4.13 26.02
N ALA A 647 22.73 4.72 26.39
CA ALA A 647 22.83 5.50 27.62
C ALA A 647 21.98 6.80 27.57
N ALA A 648 21.93 7.46 26.41
CA ALA A 648 21.14 8.67 26.21
C ALA A 648 19.63 8.35 26.22
N ILE A 649 19.24 7.25 25.59
CA ILE A 649 17.85 6.77 25.58
C ILE A 649 17.43 6.37 27.00
N THR A 650 18.24 5.59 27.71
CA THR A 650 17.95 5.20 29.10
C THR A 650 17.78 6.45 29.99
N HIS A 651 18.66 7.46 29.84
CA HIS A 651 18.52 8.71 30.57
C HIS A 651 17.21 9.43 30.24
N PHE A 652 16.84 9.47 28.95
CA PHE A 652 15.57 10.06 28.55
C PHE A 652 14.39 9.31 29.19
N GLU A 653 14.36 7.99 29.16
CA GLU A 653 13.32 7.16 29.75
C GLU A 653 13.19 7.36 31.26
N GLU A 654 14.31 7.48 31.99
CA GLU A 654 14.34 7.79 33.41
C GLU A 654 13.79 9.19 33.72
N VAL A 655 14.17 10.20 32.95
CA VAL A 655 13.68 11.57 33.09
C VAL A 655 12.19 11.63 32.80
N TRP A 656 11.74 10.98 31.73
CA TRP A 656 10.32 10.90 31.37
C TRP A 656 9.47 10.25 32.47
N ALA A 657 9.88 9.06 32.92
CA ALA A 657 9.14 8.30 33.96
C ALA A 657 9.02 9.10 35.27
N ARG A 658 9.98 9.96 35.57
CA ARG A 658 9.94 10.79 36.76
C ARG A 658 9.06 12.03 36.60
N ILE A 659 9.08 12.68 35.42
CA ILE A 659 8.35 13.93 35.16
C ILE A 659 6.89 13.64 34.75
N ILE A 660 6.66 12.58 33.99
CA ILE A 660 5.34 12.16 33.48
C ILE A 660 5.08 10.69 33.84
N PRO A 661 4.95 10.36 35.13
CA PRO A 661 4.79 8.96 35.54
C PRO A 661 3.48 8.31 35.08
N SER A 662 2.47 9.14 34.72
CA SER A 662 1.17 8.66 34.23
C SER A 662 1.15 8.24 32.77
N ASP A 663 2.24 8.47 32.02
CA ASP A 663 2.28 8.21 30.59
C ASP A 663 3.58 7.45 30.25
N PRO A 664 3.54 6.14 30.00
CA PRO A 664 4.70 5.34 29.63
C PRO A 664 5.38 5.91 28.37
N VAL A 665 6.70 5.85 28.34
CA VAL A 665 7.47 6.32 27.19
C VAL A 665 7.19 5.47 25.96
N ASN A 666 6.98 6.14 24.80
CA ASN A 666 6.77 5.49 23.50
C ASN A 666 7.41 6.33 22.39
N TRP A 667 8.73 6.27 22.31
CA TRP A 667 9.52 7.02 21.33
C TRP A 667 9.78 6.20 20.06
N GLU A 668 9.98 6.89 18.96
CA GLU A 668 10.39 6.30 17.69
C GLU A 668 11.51 7.12 17.03
N PHE A 669 12.32 6.48 16.18
CA PHE A 669 13.24 7.23 15.32
C PHE A 669 12.48 7.91 14.17
N ILE A 670 12.85 9.15 13.85
CA ILE A 670 12.27 9.88 12.70
C ILE A 670 12.53 9.13 11.38
N ASP A 671 13.68 8.48 11.25
CA ASP A 671 14.02 7.66 10.07
C ASP A 671 13.03 6.50 9.90
N ASP A 672 12.69 5.80 10.99
CA ASP A 672 11.74 4.69 10.97
C ASP A 672 10.32 5.16 10.62
N SER A 673 9.91 6.32 11.14
CA SER A 673 8.63 6.97 10.85
C SER A 673 8.55 7.42 9.38
N PHE A 674 9.66 7.94 8.82
CA PHE A 674 9.76 8.29 7.41
C PHE A 674 9.70 7.05 6.51
N ASP A 675 10.46 6.00 6.82
CA ASP A 675 10.48 4.75 6.06
C ASP A 675 9.13 4.02 6.12
N ALA A 676 8.41 4.11 7.24
CA ALA A 676 7.07 3.53 7.40
C ALA A 676 6.07 4.04 6.35
N ARG A 677 6.21 5.28 5.87
CA ARG A 677 5.36 5.87 4.83
C ARG A 677 5.51 5.21 3.47
N TYR A 678 6.73 4.71 3.16
CA TYR A 678 7.03 4.05 1.89
C TYR A 678 7.05 2.51 2.02
N ARG A 679 6.65 1.99 3.18
CA ARG A 679 6.66 0.54 3.45
C ARG A 679 5.72 -0.23 2.52
N ALA A 680 4.59 0.36 2.14
CA ALA A 680 3.64 -0.23 1.20
C ALA A 680 4.25 -0.38 -0.20
N GLU A 681 4.91 0.66 -0.71
CA GLU A 681 5.60 0.66 -2.00
C GLU A 681 6.81 -0.28 -1.99
N ALA A 682 7.55 -0.30 -0.90
CA ALA A 682 8.67 -1.23 -0.73
C ALA A 682 8.20 -2.69 -0.76
N LYS A 683 7.11 -3.04 -0.04
CA LYS A 683 6.48 -4.36 -0.10
C LYS A 683 6.00 -4.69 -1.52
N GLN A 684 5.39 -3.73 -2.21
CA GLN A 684 4.96 -3.88 -3.60
C GLN A 684 6.16 -4.17 -4.53
N ALA A 685 7.27 -3.45 -4.39
CA ALA A 685 8.50 -3.70 -5.17
C ALA A 685 9.05 -5.11 -4.94
N GLN A 686 9.08 -5.58 -3.69
CA GLN A 686 9.52 -6.94 -3.34
C GLN A 686 8.60 -8.01 -3.96
N MET A 687 7.28 -7.80 -3.92
CA MET A 687 6.32 -8.69 -4.59
C MET A 687 6.58 -8.76 -6.10
N PHE A 688 6.77 -7.63 -6.76
CA PHE A 688 7.12 -7.59 -8.19
C PHE A 688 8.44 -8.32 -8.47
N ALA A 689 9.45 -8.19 -7.62
CA ALA A 689 10.71 -8.90 -7.76
C ALA A 689 10.51 -10.43 -7.72
N VAL A 690 9.73 -10.92 -6.75
CA VAL A 690 9.43 -12.35 -6.61
C VAL A 690 8.65 -12.88 -7.82
N PHE A 691 7.60 -12.18 -8.25
CA PHE A 691 6.81 -12.62 -9.41
C PHE A 691 7.60 -12.51 -10.72
N SER A 692 8.47 -11.51 -10.87
CA SER A 692 9.39 -11.41 -12.01
C SER A 692 10.37 -12.59 -12.04
N ALA A 693 10.91 -12.97 -10.89
CA ALA A 693 11.79 -14.13 -10.79
C ALA A 693 11.06 -15.43 -11.20
N PHE A 694 9.82 -15.62 -10.75
CA PHE A 694 9.00 -16.77 -11.18
C PHE A 694 8.67 -16.72 -12.67
N ALA A 695 8.34 -15.56 -13.23
CA ALA A 695 8.09 -15.41 -14.66
C ALA A 695 9.31 -15.80 -15.51
N ILE A 696 10.52 -15.34 -15.12
CA ILE A 696 11.78 -15.71 -15.77
C ILE A 696 12.06 -17.20 -15.60
N PHE A 697 11.85 -17.75 -14.42
CA PHE A 697 12.08 -19.17 -14.16
C PHE A 697 11.17 -20.04 -15.04
N VAL A 698 9.87 -19.72 -15.13
CA VAL A 698 8.93 -20.45 -16.01
C VAL A 698 9.31 -20.26 -17.47
N ALA A 699 9.77 -19.05 -17.88
CA ALA A 699 10.26 -18.79 -19.23
C ALA A 699 11.48 -19.64 -19.57
N THR A 700 12.44 -19.73 -18.67
CA THR A 700 13.66 -20.53 -18.86
C THR A 700 13.39 -22.03 -18.87
N LEU A 701 12.43 -22.52 -18.07
CA LEU A 701 11.96 -23.91 -18.15
C LEU A 701 11.38 -24.24 -19.53
N GLY A 702 10.60 -23.33 -20.11
CA GLY A 702 10.07 -23.47 -21.46
C GLY A 702 11.15 -23.52 -22.53
N LEU A 703 12.13 -22.63 -22.40
CA LEU A 703 13.28 -22.57 -23.28
C LEU A 703 14.14 -23.83 -23.17
N PHE A 704 14.35 -24.33 -21.96
CA PHE A 704 15.08 -25.58 -21.71
C PHE A 704 14.42 -26.75 -22.42
N GLY A 705 13.10 -26.90 -22.31
CA GLY A 705 12.36 -27.98 -23.01
C GLY A 705 12.41 -27.85 -24.54
N LEU A 706 12.30 -26.60 -25.04
CA LEU A 706 12.39 -26.33 -26.48
C LEU A 706 13.81 -26.57 -27.04
N ALA A 707 14.82 -26.14 -26.30
CA ALA A 707 16.24 -26.38 -26.65
C ALA A 707 16.56 -27.86 -26.66
N SER A 708 16.09 -28.63 -25.65
CA SER A 708 16.24 -30.09 -25.59
C SER A 708 15.67 -30.77 -26.82
N PHE A 709 14.45 -30.40 -27.20
CA PHE A 709 13.80 -30.95 -28.38
C PHE A 709 14.49 -30.55 -29.70
N THR A 710 14.92 -29.27 -29.82
CA THR A 710 15.63 -28.82 -31.03
C THR A 710 16.97 -29.53 -31.18
N THR A 711 17.68 -29.77 -30.11
CA THR A 711 18.94 -30.50 -30.08
C THR A 711 18.73 -31.94 -30.45
N GLU A 712 17.69 -32.59 -29.94
CA GLU A 712 17.34 -33.99 -30.31
C GLU A 712 17.05 -34.11 -31.81
N ARG A 713 16.36 -33.19 -32.42
CA ARG A 713 16.09 -33.17 -33.87
C ARG A 713 17.33 -32.94 -34.74
N ARG A 714 18.27 -32.11 -34.24
CA ARG A 714 19.51 -31.79 -34.96
C ARG A 714 20.67 -32.74 -34.61
N THR A 715 20.43 -33.83 -33.85
CA THR A 715 21.49 -34.76 -33.39
C THR A 715 22.33 -35.28 -34.55
N LYS A 716 21.69 -35.63 -35.68
CA LYS A 716 22.37 -36.10 -36.89
C LYS A 716 23.24 -35.02 -37.57
N GLU A 717 22.72 -33.78 -37.67
CA GLU A 717 23.43 -32.60 -38.16
C GLU A 717 24.62 -32.25 -37.24
N ILE A 718 24.43 -32.28 -35.95
CA ILE A 718 25.48 -32.04 -34.93
C ILE A 718 26.56 -33.14 -35.03
N GLY A 719 26.16 -34.39 -35.19
CA GLY A 719 27.08 -35.51 -35.42
C GLY A 719 27.95 -35.34 -36.65
N ILE A 720 27.35 -34.97 -37.79
CA ILE A 720 28.08 -34.71 -39.04
C ILE A 720 29.08 -33.57 -38.87
N ARG A 721 28.67 -32.43 -38.30
CA ARG A 721 29.55 -31.26 -38.04
C ARG A 721 30.72 -31.62 -37.11
N LYS A 722 30.47 -32.42 -36.09
CA LYS A 722 31.50 -32.93 -35.19
C LYS A 722 32.53 -33.81 -35.92
N VAL A 723 32.07 -34.69 -36.78
CA VAL A 723 32.98 -35.50 -37.63
C VAL A 723 33.78 -34.61 -38.58
N MET A 724 33.20 -33.51 -39.03
CA MET A 724 33.85 -32.49 -39.88
C MET A 724 34.77 -31.53 -39.08
N GLY A 725 34.96 -31.72 -37.77
CA GLY A 725 35.90 -30.95 -36.92
C GLY A 725 35.31 -29.76 -36.16
N ALA A 726 33.98 -29.58 -36.12
CA ALA A 726 33.37 -28.54 -35.32
C ALA A 726 33.60 -28.74 -33.80
N SER A 727 34.02 -27.73 -33.12
CA SER A 727 34.22 -27.71 -31.66
C SER A 727 32.87 -27.76 -30.92
N ALA A 728 32.90 -28.13 -29.64
CA ALA A 728 31.71 -28.06 -28.79
C ALA A 728 31.18 -26.61 -28.68
N THR A 729 32.07 -25.63 -28.65
CA THR A 729 31.74 -24.20 -28.62
C THR A 729 31.00 -23.73 -29.87
N ASP A 730 31.40 -24.20 -31.06
CA ASP A 730 30.73 -23.86 -32.33
C ASP A 730 29.29 -24.35 -32.37
N ILE A 731 29.05 -25.54 -31.83
CA ILE A 731 27.70 -26.15 -31.72
C ILE A 731 26.83 -25.35 -30.71
N VAL A 732 27.41 -24.99 -29.56
CA VAL A 732 26.70 -24.17 -28.58
C VAL A 732 26.35 -22.80 -29.14
N LEU A 733 27.30 -22.09 -29.78
CA LEU A 733 27.06 -20.80 -30.42
C LEU A 733 26.00 -20.87 -31.52
N LEU A 734 25.99 -21.90 -32.33
CA LEU A 734 24.98 -22.11 -33.36
C LEU A 734 23.57 -22.24 -32.78
N LEU A 735 23.42 -23.02 -31.69
CA LEU A 735 22.13 -23.22 -31.06
C LEU A 735 21.66 -22.02 -30.27
N THR A 736 22.58 -21.29 -29.64
CA THR A 736 22.24 -20.06 -28.89
C THR A 736 21.87 -18.88 -29.79
N SER A 737 22.46 -18.78 -31.00
CA SER A 737 22.21 -17.67 -31.94
C SER A 737 20.73 -17.53 -32.33
N ASP A 738 20.04 -18.67 -32.58
CA ASP A 738 18.63 -18.69 -32.95
C ASP A 738 17.73 -18.11 -31.84
N PHE A 739 18.04 -18.38 -30.58
CA PHE A 739 17.28 -17.87 -29.41
C PHE A 739 17.69 -16.44 -29.03
N THR A 740 18.96 -16.07 -29.18
CA THR A 740 19.43 -14.70 -28.98
C THR A 740 18.63 -13.71 -29.79
N LYS A 741 18.36 -14.00 -31.07
CA LYS A 741 17.51 -13.17 -31.95
C LYS A 741 16.10 -12.96 -31.37
N LEU A 742 15.51 -14.01 -30.79
CA LEU A 742 14.16 -13.92 -30.20
C LEU A 742 14.16 -13.05 -28.94
N VAL A 743 15.19 -13.18 -28.08
CA VAL A 743 15.32 -12.34 -26.87
C VAL A 743 15.60 -10.89 -27.25
N LEU A 744 16.39 -10.61 -28.30
CA LEU A 744 16.60 -9.25 -28.80
C LEU A 744 15.31 -8.64 -29.33
N ILE A 745 14.50 -9.38 -30.10
CA ILE A 745 13.18 -8.91 -30.54
C ILE A 745 12.28 -8.66 -29.34
N ALA A 746 12.31 -9.52 -28.31
CA ALA A 746 11.56 -9.34 -27.07
C ALA A 746 11.95 -8.04 -26.34
N ASN A 747 13.24 -7.68 -26.31
CA ASN A 747 13.71 -6.40 -25.75
C ASN A 747 13.16 -5.20 -26.50
N LEU A 748 13.14 -5.25 -27.86
CA LEU A 748 12.61 -4.17 -28.69
C LEU A 748 11.12 -3.91 -28.42
N ILE A 749 10.37 -4.92 -28.01
CA ILE A 749 8.95 -4.79 -27.61
C ILE A 749 8.82 -4.38 -26.15
N ALA A 750 9.61 -5.00 -25.26
CA ALA A 750 9.50 -4.80 -23.82
C ALA A 750 9.88 -3.38 -23.39
N TRP A 751 10.93 -2.79 -24.01
CA TRP A 751 11.44 -1.48 -23.62
C TRP A 751 10.42 -0.35 -23.77
N PRO A 752 9.78 -0.14 -24.94
CA PRO A 752 8.77 0.93 -25.06
C PRO A 752 7.54 0.68 -24.19
N VAL A 753 7.13 -0.59 -24.04
CA VAL A 753 5.99 -0.96 -23.19
C VAL A 753 6.30 -0.65 -21.71
N ALA A 754 7.45 -1.10 -21.22
CA ALA A 754 7.88 -0.86 -19.85
C ALA A 754 8.06 0.65 -19.57
N TYR A 755 8.68 1.39 -20.51
CA TYR A 755 8.84 2.84 -20.41
C TYR A 755 7.49 3.56 -20.26
N TYR A 756 6.53 3.22 -21.12
CA TYR A 756 5.19 3.85 -21.08
C TYR A 756 4.49 3.63 -19.75
N PHE A 757 4.40 2.37 -19.29
CA PHE A 757 3.71 2.05 -18.04
C PHE A 757 4.45 2.59 -16.81
N MET A 758 5.78 2.53 -16.80
CA MET A 758 6.54 3.02 -15.65
C MET A 758 6.57 4.55 -15.58
N ASN A 759 6.63 5.24 -16.73
CA ASN A 759 6.51 6.69 -16.73
C ASN A 759 5.12 7.13 -16.22
N GLN A 760 4.04 6.42 -16.59
CA GLN A 760 2.71 6.70 -16.07
C GLN A 760 2.59 6.39 -14.56
N TRP A 761 3.25 5.33 -14.08
CA TRP A 761 3.29 5.03 -12.65
C TRP A 761 4.03 6.13 -11.87
N LEU A 762 5.16 6.60 -12.38
CA LEU A 762 5.95 7.68 -11.77
C LEU A 762 5.21 9.02 -11.70
N THR A 763 4.16 9.26 -12.50
CA THR A 763 3.37 10.50 -12.39
C THR A 763 2.58 10.63 -11.09
N ARG A 764 2.47 9.56 -10.30
CA ARG A 764 1.86 9.60 -8.96
C ARG A 764 2.73 10.29 -7.92
N PHE A 765 4.03 10.41 -8.19
CA PHE A 765 4.98 11.11 -7.35
C PHE A 765 5.19 12.52 -7.90
N VAL A 766 5.04 13.52 -7.04
CA VAL A 766 5.41 14.90 -7.38
C VAL A 766 6.93 14.96 -7.61
N TYR A 767 7.69 14.31 -6.71
CA TYR A 767 9.14 14.20 -6.76
C TYR A 767 9.55 12.79 -7.19
N LYS A 768 9.99 12.66 -8.44
CA LYS A 768 10.29 11.39 -9.08
C LYS A 768 11.75 11.25 -9.44
N ALA A 769 12.27 10.04 -9.37
CA ALA A 769 13.62 9.71 -9.80
C ALA A 769 13.84 10.13 -11.27
N PRO A 770 14.89 10.91 -11.57
CA PRO A 770 15.21 11.32 -12.94
C PRO A 770 15.48 10.10 -13.82
N PHE A 771 15.14 10.20 -15.11
CA PHE A 771 15.31 9.09 -16.06
C PHE A 771 16.75 8.51 -16.05
N ALA A 772 17.75 9.35 -15.87
CA ALA A 772 19.14 8.93 -15.84
C ALA A 772 19.44 7.87 -14.75
N GLU A 773 18.74 7.91 -13.63
CA GLU A 773 18.96 6.98 -12.51
C GLU A 773 18.46 5.56 -12.79
N TRP A 774 17.50 5.39 -13.70
CA TRP A 774 16.93 4.09 -14.00
C TRP A 774 17.07 3.65 -15.46
N ALA A 775 17.62 4.49 -16.35
CA ALA A 775 17.84 4.17 -17.77
C ALA A 775 18.72 2.93 -17.99
N TRP A 776 19.69 2.68 -17.13
CA TRP A 776 20.58 1.50 -17.18
C TRP A 776 19.83 0.18 -16.98
N LEU A 777 18.64 0.20 -16.35
CA LEU A 777 17.81 -0.98 -16.11
C LEU A 777 17.36 -1.67 -17.41
N PHE A 778 17.22 -0.91 -18.49
CA PHE A 778 16.89 -1.48 -19.81
C PHE A 778 18.01 -2.40 -20.29
N VAL A 779 19.25 -1.95 -20.18
CA VAL A 779 20.41 -2.76 -20.54
C VAL A 779 20.60 -3.93 -19.56
N ALA A 780 20.48 -3.69 -18.27
CA ALA A 780 20.61 -4.73 -17.25
C ALA A 780 19.56 -5.84 -17.43
N SER A 781 18.30 -5.50 -17.68
CA SER A 781 17.25 -6.49 -17.92
C SER A 781 17.51 -7.32 -19.18
N ALA A 782 18.04 -6.71 -20.24
CA ALA A 782 18.44 -7.42 -21.44
C ALA A 782 19.59 -8.40 -21.16
N VAL A 783 20.60 -7.98 -20.40
CA VAL A 783 21.74 -8.84 -20.02
C VAL A 783 21.25 -10.00 -19.16
N VAL A 784 20.40 -9.78 -18.18
CA VAL A 784 19.82 -10.85 -17.33
C VAL A 784 19.01 -11.84 -18.16
N ALA A 785 18.15 -11.36 -19.06
CA ALA A 785 17.35 -12.23 -19.93
C ALA A 785 18.21 -13.06 -20.89
N LEU A 786 19.24 -12.44 -21.49
CA LEU A 786 20.20 -13.14 -22.36
C LEU A 786 21.03 -14.16 -21.58
N ALA A 787 21.53 -13.79 -20.39
CA ALA A 787 22.30 -14.69 -19.55
C ALA A 787 21.47 -15.92 -19.14
N ALA A 788 20.21 -15.71 -18.71
CA ALA A 788 19.29 -16.78 -18.36
C ALA A 788 19.01 -17.71 -19.56
N ALA A 789 18.78 -17.15 -20.73
CA ALA A 789 18.60 -17.91 -21.98
C ALA A 789 19.86 -18.69 -22.37
N TRP A 790 21.03 -18.05 -22.34
CA TRP A 790 22.30 -18.68 -22.71
C TRP A 790 22.70 -19.79 -21.75
N LEU A 791 22.56 -19.58 -20.44
CA LEU A 791 22.85 -20.59 -19.44
C LEU A 791 21.98 -21.83 -19.66
N THR A 792 20.67 -21.62 -19.89
CA THR A 792 19.72 -22.71 -20.13
C THR A 792 20.06 -23.51 -21.40
N ILE A 793 20.40 -22.84 -22.50
CA ILE A 793 20.72 -23.49 -23.76
C ILE A 793 22.10 -24.15 -23.69
N ALA A 794 23.10 -23.50 -23.10
CA ALA A 794 24.45 -24.02 -22.99
C ALA A 794 24.50 -25.33 -22.18
N LEU A 795 23.70 -25.47 -21.13
CA LEU A 795 23.58 -26.72 -20.38
C LEU A 795 23.06 -27.87 -21.25
N GLN A 796 22.10 -27.62 -22.14
CA GLN A 796 21.57 -28.65 -23.05
C GLN A 796 22.46 -28.89 -24.24
N ALA A 797 22.93 -27.84 -24.89
CA ALA A 797 23.84 -27.92 -26.05
C ALA A 797 25.18 -28.59 -25.67
N GLY A 798 25.71 -28.28 -24.46
CA GLY A 798 26.92 -28.91 -23.92
C GLY A 798 26.79 -30.42 -23.76
N ARG A 799 25.66 -30.88 -23.21
CA ARG A 799 25.38 -32.34 -23.10
C ARG A 799 25.36 -33.02 -24.48
N ALA A 800 24.73 -32.39 -25.51
CA ALA A 800 24.70 -32.91 -26.85
C ALA A 800 26.07 -32.84 -27.56
N ALA A 801 26.80 -31.74 -27.34
CA ALA A 801 28.12 -31.55 -27.89
C ALA A 801 29.19 -32.50 -27.31
N THR A 802 29.01 -33.01 -26.09
CA THR A 802 29.88 -34.00 -25.46
C THR A 802 29.52 -35.44 -25.81
N ALA A 803 28.33 -35.72 -26.38
CA ALA A 803 27.90 -37.03 -26.80
C ALA A 803 28.84 -37.61 -27.90
N ARG A 804 29.10 -38.92 -27.88
CA ARG A 804 29.98 -39.63 -28.84
C ARG A 804 29.36 -39.59 -30.23
N PRO A 805 30.06 -39.16 -31.32
CA PRO A 805 29.54 -39.04 -32.68
C PRO A 805 28.98 -40.38 -33.25
N VAL A 806 29.58 -41.49 -32.86
CA VAL A 806 29.15 -42.85 -33.28
C VAL A 806 27.72 -43.16 -32.83
N MET A 807 27.33 -42.70 -31.62
CA MET A 807 25.95 -42.92 -31.15
C MET A 807 24.93 -42.01 -31.87
N ALA A 808 25.35 -40.84 -32.34
CA ALA A 808 24.51 -39.91 -33.08
C ALA A 808 24.19 -40.34 -34.50
N LEU A 809 25.10 -41.16 -35.13
CA LEU A 809 24.94 -41.67 -36.50
C LEU A 809 24.28 -43.06 -36.54
N ARG A 810 24.19 -43.79 -35.42
CA ARG A 810 23.61 -45.13 -35.29
C ARG A 810 22.11 -45.12 -34.96
N TYR A 811 21.51 -43.96 -34.82
CA TYR A 811 20.06 -43.81 -34.55
C TYR A 811 19.29 -43.90 -35.90
N GLU A 812 18.84 -45.11 -36.25
CA GLU A 812 17.75 -45.33 -37.23
C GLU A 812 16.39 -45.37 -36.54
#